data_fbf98bcd59a8495c9250535a6b6b7afd
#
_entry.id   fbf98bcd59a8495c9250535a6b6b7afd
#
_cell.length_a   1.000
_cell.length_b   1.000
_cell.length_c   1.000
_cell.angle_alpha   90.00
_cell.angle_beta   90.00
_cell.angle_gamma   90.00
#
_symmetry.space_group_name_H-M   'P 1'
#
loop_
_entity.id
_entity.type
_entity.pdbx_description
1 polymer ?
#
loop_
_entity_poly.entity_id
_entity_poly.type
_entity_poly.pdbx_seq_one_letter_code
_entity_poly.pdbx_strand_id
1 'polypeptide(L)'
;MRTNKQKLLLAAKILFAVLLIVVGGFIFFRDSLLNQALDKVSTKMTQQYNSNFTVKKASFDGLNGIDLYDVVLAPKNADTLLNIKKLKTSISFWNLFIGNIQLQSLELQEGYIQLVKKGKVKNFDAFLKKDEELNLENSDSKTDYAATAYRMISRLLNLVPTDMSIEKLAFKIDDNGKKANIDIEKLTLDNQELNSLITVETGTFKQHLSMKGLADPRNRKADIRIFNKDTGAIRLPYVDERYNLKSSFDSIHLNVDNIEKTMGEFHLDGFATITNLHVNHPKIANKDVVIKKARFDYRFLLGSDFISIDKSSTLQLNKIKLNPYMAYETESDTIYKLQVSIPKMKAQDFIVSLPDGLFTNFQGMEAQGNFEYNLDFKFNKNKPYQLVFDSKLNKENLRITKYGKANLTKLNGEFVYRAIIKNVLQRPIVVGTENPDYTPLDQISPYLQKCVLTTEDPSFFHHRGFINEAFKQSILKNIRTKKFARGASTISMQLVKNVFLTREKTLSRKLEEILLVYILENNRVVSKERMLEVYFNIIEWGPDVYGIGEASRFYFQKTPAELDLNECLYLARIIPSPRKFMYQFNDEGNLKDYAAKQQLYLTNLMNRRGLLAPEDSIYKSKPFFITGQAKSFIKLRVPDSTQITVDSLATDLPFEF
;
A
#
# COMPACT_ATOMS: atom_id res chain seq x y z
N MET A 1 -76.30 32.20 18.41
CA MET A 1 -74.83 32.24 18.18
C MET A 1 -74.20 31.08 18.87
N ARG A 2 -73.52 30.13 18.12
CA ARG A 2 -72.78 29.05 18.74
C ARG A 2 -71.57 29.62 19.43
N THR A 3 -71.38 29.28 20.70
CA THR A 3 -70.23 29.72 21.47
C THR A 3 -68.88 29.23 20.79
N ASN A 4 -67.78 29.95 20.96
CA ASN A 4 -66.50 29.62 20.39
C ASN A 4 -66.05 28.15 20.70
N LYS A 5 -66.46 27.66 21.87
CA LYS A 5 -66.25 26.26 22.28
C LYS A 5 -66.97 25.24 21.37
N GLN A 6 -68.24 25.57 20.99
CA GLN A 6 -69.03 24.69 20.08
C GLN A 6 -68.54 24.71 18.64
N LYS A 7 -67.97 25.84 18.16
CA LYS A 7 -67.34 25.95 16.85
C LYS A 7 -66.04 25.14 16.83
N LEU A 8 -65.26 25.20 17.91
CA LEU A 8 -63.99 24.38 18.05
C LEU A 8 -64.28 22.88 18.09
N LEU A 9 -65.32 22.48 18.84
CA LEU A 9 -65.81 21.11 18.96
C LEU A 9 -66.34 20.55 17.63
N LEU A 10 -67.02 21.39 16.84
CA LEU A 10 -67.48 21.03 15.51
C LEU A 10 -66.31 20.90 14.52
N ALA A 11 -65.35 21.81 14.56
CA ALA A 11 -64.13 21.76 13.76
C ALA A 11 -63.30 20.51 14.07
N ALA A 12 -63.17 20.15 15.36
CA ALA A 12 -62.48 18.94 15.79
C ALA A 12 -63.21 17.66 15.30
N LYS A 13 -64.54 17.63 15.35
CA LYS A 13 -65.34 16.50 14.81
C LYS A 13 -65.21 16.37 13.30
N ILE A 14 -65.21 17.49 12.54
CA ILE A 14 -65.03 17.49 11.10
C ILE A 14 -63.60 17.02 10.77
N LEU A 15 -62.57 17.51 11.47
CA LEU A 15 -61.20 17.08 11.29
C LEU A 15 -61.05 15.59 11.57
N PHE A 16 -61.68 15.09 12.64
CA PHE A 16 -61.66 13.65 12.97
C PHE A 16 -62.39 12.81 11.90
N ALA A 17 -63.52 13.27 11.39
CA ALA A 17 -64.24 12.60 10.33
C ALA A 17 -63.47 12.58 9.01
N VAL A 18 -62.79 13.70 8.64
CA VAL A 18 -61.90 13.77 7.50
C VAL A 18 -60.72 12.82 7.69
N LEU A 19 -60.13 12.79 8.88
CA LEU A 19 -59.04 11.86 9.21
C LEU A 19 -59.47 10.40 9.04
N LEU A 20 -60.68 10.04 9.54
CA LEU A 20 -61.23 8.69 9.37
C LEU A 20 -61.47 8.32 7.88
N ILE A 21 -61.93 9.27 7.07
CA ILE A 21 -62.14 9.05 5.63
C ILE A 21 -60.77 8.87 4.91
N VAL A 22 -59.78 9.67 5.26
CA VAL A 22 -58.41 9.55 4.71
C VAL A 22 -57.79 8.22 5.10
N VAL A 23 -57.85 7.83 6.38
CA VAL A 23 -57.34 6.58 6.89
C VAL A 23 -58.12 5.39 6.28
N GLY A 24 -59.44 5.44 6.22
CA GLY A 24 -60.27 4.41 5.60
C GLY A 24 -59.99 4.27 4.09
N GLY A 25 -59.86 5.40 3.40
CA GLY A 25 -59.47 5.42 2.00
C GLY A 25 -58.07 4.80 1.76
N PHE A 26 -57.12 5.18 2.63
CA PHE A 26 -55.76 4.57 2.57
C PHE A 26 -55.81 3.06 2.78
N ILE A 27 -56.51 2.57 3.78
CA ILE A 27 -56.65 1.12 4.06
C ILE A 27 -57.30 0.40 2.88
N PHE A 28 -58.25 1.00 2.21
CA PHE A 28 -58.95 0.39 1.08
C PHE A 28 -58.05 0.34 -0.19
N PHE A 29 -57.25 1.38 -0.44
CA PHE A 29 -56.44 1.47 -1.68
C PHE A 29 -54.98 1.05 -1.48
N ARG A 30 -54.53 0.74 -0.25
CA ARG A 30 -53.10 0.49 0.06
C ARG A 30 -52.44 -0.60 -0.76
N ASP A 31 -53.13 -1.72 -1.00
CA ASP A 31 -52.60 -2.85 -1.78
C ASP A 31 -52.43 -2.46 -3.27
N SER A 32 -53.37 -1.65 -3.81
CA SER A 32 -53.22 -1.09 -5.14
C SER A 32 -52.06 -0.10 -5.23
N LEU A 33 -51.87 0.73 -4.24
CA LEU A 33 -50.76 1.67 -4.17
C LEU A 33 -49.43 0.93 -4.05
N LEU A 34 -49.36 -0.16 -3.29
CA LEU A 34 -48.18 -1.00 -3.17
C LEU A 34 -47.80 -1.63 -4.51
N ASN A 35 -48.78 -2.23 -5.22
CA ASN A 35 -48.55 -2.81 -6.53
C ASN A 35 -48.10 -1.78 -7.55
N GLN A 36 -48.69 -0.57 -7.56
CA GLN A 36 -48.22 0.52 -8.43
C GLN A 36 -46.80 0.98 -8.08
N ALA A 37 -46.42 0.99 -6.83
CA ALA A 37 -45.06 1.31 -6.41
C ALA A 37 -44.05 0.24 -6.87
N LEU A 38 -44.41 -1.03 -6.73
CA LEU A 38 -43.58 -2.16 -7.23
C LEU A 38 -43.45 -2.14 -8.76
N ASP A 39 -44.49 -1.82 -9.49
CA ASP A 39 -44.47 -1.68 -10.95
C ASP A 39 -43.57 -0.54 -11.40
N LYS A 40 -43.58 0.61 -10.67
CA LYS A 40 -42.64 1.71 -10.91
C LYS A 40 -41.19 1.28 -10.65
N VAL A 41 -40.93 0.53 -9.58
CA VAL A 41 -39.60 -0.01 -9.29
C VAL A 41 -39.17 -0.98 -10.38
N SER A 42 -40.03 -1.91 -10.78
CA SER A 42 -39.76 -2.86 -11.86
C SER A 42 -39.45 -2.17 -13.19
N THR A 43 -40.27 -1.19 -13.57
CA THR A 43 -40.04 -0.35 -14.75
C THR A 43 -38.70 0.37 -14.70
N LYS A 44 -38.39 0.98 -13.59
CA LYS A 44 -37.10 1.66 -13.36
C LYS A 44 -35.94 0.69 -13.46
N MET A 45 -36.01 -0.49 -12.85
CA MET A 45 -34.96 -1.51 -12.93
C MET A 45 -34.75 -1.99 -14.38
N THR A 46 -35.83 -2.16 -15.14
CA THR A 46 -35.75 -2.56 -16.54
C THR A 46 -35.14 -1.45 -17.41
N GLN A 47 -35.61 -0.23 -17.28
CA GLN A 47 -35.19 0.90 -18.13
C GLN A 47 -33.83 1.43 -17.81
N GLN A 48 -33.50 1.56 -16.51
CA GLN A 48 -32.26 2.23 -16.06
C GLN A 48 -31.13 1.26 -15.80
N TYR A 49 -31.41 0.04 -15.36
CA TYR A 49 -30.39 -0.93 -14.95
C TYR A 49 -30.41 -2.21 -15.80
N ASN A 50 -31.19 -2.25 -16.87
CA ASN A 50 -31.34 -3.43 -17.75
C ASN A 50 -31.53 -4.74 -16.96
N SER A 51 -32.35 -4.66 -15.89
CA SER A 51 -32.56 -5.76 -14.93
C SER A 51 -34.05 -6.01 -14.72
N ASN A 52 -34.40 -7.27 -14.57
CA ASN A 52 -35.76 -7.70 -14.23
C ASN A 52 -35.89 -7.71 -12.70
N PHE A 53 -36.85 -6.95 -12.16
CA PHE A 53 -37.25 -6.99 -10.78
C PHE A 53 -38.64 -7.56 -10.66
N THR A 54 -38.80 -8.63 -9.88
CA THR A 54 -40.09 -9.32 -9.71
C THR A 54 -40.35 -9.59 -8.23
N VAL A 55 -41.59 -9.49 -7.83
CA VAL A 55 -42.11 -9.87 -6.53
C VAL A 55 -43.36 -10.73 -6.78
N LYS A 56 -43.33 -11.97 -6.30
CA LYS A 56 -44.45 -12.91 -6.58
C LYS A 56 -45.70 -12.56 -5.81
N LYS A 57 -45.57 -12.09 -4.58
CA LYS A 57 -46.68 -11.66 -3.74
C LYS A 57 -46.23 -10.49 -2.86
N ALA A 58 -47.06 -9.45 -2.81
CA ALA A 58 -46.90 -8.31 -1.93
C ALA A 58 -48.20 -8.04 -1.21
N SER A 59 -48.14 -7.74 0.08
CA SER A 59 -49.33 -7.41 0.90
C SER A 59 -48.94 -6.50 2.07
N PHE A 60 -49.87 -5.71 2.54
CA PHE A 60 -49.67 -5.00 3.79
C PHE A 60 -49.91 -5.93 5.01
N ASP A 61 -49.06 -5.76 6.03
CA ASP A 61 -49.23 -6.30 7.36
C ASP A 61 -49.48 -5.16 8.34
N GLY A 62 -50.69 -5.12 8.91
CA GLY A 62 -51.11 -4.00 9.74
C GLY A 62 -51.22 -2.68 8.94
N LEU A 63 -50.86 -1.54 9.55
CA LEU A 63 -50.94 -0.23 8.96
C LEU A 63 -49.73 0.17 8.13
N ASN A 64 -48.53 -0.18 8.55
CA ASN A 64 -47.26 0.26 7.99
C ASN A 64 -46.27 -0.89 7.65
N GLY A 65 -46.65 -2.14 7.95
CA GLY A 65 -45.88 -3.32 7.57
C GLY A 65 -46.11 -3.70 6.11
N ILE A 66 -45.10 -4.22 5.45
CA ILE A 66 -45.14 -4.74 4.09
C ILE A 66 -44.49 -6.10 4.07
N ASP A 67 -45.23 -7.10 3.57
CA ASP A 67 -44.73 -8.45 3.35
C ASP A 67 -44.50 -8.67 1.85
N LEU A 68 -43.28 -9.02 1.48
CA LEU A 68 -42.88 -9.39 0.12
C LEU A 68 -42.41 -10.85 0.09
N TYR A 69 -42.83 -11.60 -0.93
CA TYR A 69 -42.46 -12.99 -1.11
C TYR A 69 -41.83 -13.20 -2.49
N ASP A 70 -40.78 -14.02 -2.54
CA ASP A 70 -40.02 -14.35 -3.74
C ASP A 70 -39.58 -13.08 -4.50
N VAL A 71 -38.81 -12.25 -3.84
CA VAL A 71 -38.21 -11.03 -4.41
C VAL A 71 -36.98 -11.42 -5.22
N VAL A 72 -37.00 -11.17 -6.52
CA VAL A 72 -35.90 -11.52 -7.43
C VAL A 72 -35.44 -10.29 -8.20
N LEU A 73 -34.14 -10.07 -8.25
CA LEU A 73 -33.46 -9.10 -9.11
C LEU A 73 -32.47 -9.83 -10.01
N ALA A 74 -32.75 -9.85 -11.30
CA ALA A 74 -31.96 -10.55 -12.30
C ALA A 74 -31.59 -9.60 -13.45
N PRO A 75 -30.30 -9.21 -13.59
CA PRO A 75 -29.85 -8.47 -14.77
C PRO A 75 -30.08 -9.28 -16.03
N LYS A 76 -30.47 -8.63 -17.14
CA LYS A 76 -30.62 -9.31 -18.42
C LYS A 76 -29.26 -9.83 -18.90
N ASN A 77 -29.22 -11.08 -19.35
CA ASN A 77 -28.03 -11.76 -19.87
C ASN A 77 -26.91 -11.98 -18.82
N ALA A 78 -27.25 -12.02 -17.54
CA ALA A 78 -26.31 -12.32 -16.47
C ALA A 78 -26.96 -13.13 -15.35
N ASP A 79 -26.13 -13.66 -14.43
CA ASP A 79 -26.63 -14.45 -13.29
C ASP A 79 -27.50 -13.57 -12.38
N THR A 80 -28.49 -14.18 -11.72
CA THR A 80 -29.37 -13.51 -10.75
C THR A 80 -28.53 -12.81 -9.67
N LEU A 81 -28.81 -11.54 -9.41
CA LEU A 81 -28.07 -10.76 -8.41
C LEU A 81 -28.61 -10.98 -6.99
N LEU A 82 -29.93 -11.06 -6.85
CA LEU A 82 -30.60 -11.17 -5.55
C LEU A 82 -31.81 -12.07 -5.67
N ASN A 83 -32.01 -12.94 -4.69
CA ASN A 83 -33.22 -13.73 -4.50
C ASN A 83 -33.51 -13.84 -3.00
N ILE A 84 -34.66 -13.35 -2.55
CA ILE A 84 -35.11 -13.38 -1.17
C ILE A 84 -36.49 -14.03 -1.12
N LYS A 85 -36.65 -15.09 -0.34
CA LYS A 85 -37.93 -15.81 -0.24
C LYS A 85 -38.98 -15.02 0.52
N LYS A 86 -38.60 -14.42 1.65
CA LYS A 86 -39.51 -13.62 2.45
C LYS A 86 -38.81 -12.40 3.03
N LEU A 87 -39.38 -11.25 2.80
CA LEU A 87 -38.96 -9.98 3.34
C LEU A 87 -40.16 -9.26 3.94
N LYS A 88 -40.10 -8.99 5.25
CA LYS A 88 -41.04 -8.14 5.95
C LYS A 88 -40.35 -6.84 6.34
N THR A 89 -41.01 -5.75 6.16
CA THR A 89 -40.47 -4.44 6.56
C THR A 89 -41.59 -3.54 7.03
N SER A 90 -41.27 -2.57 7.87
CA SER A 90 -42.17 -1.48 8.21
C SER A 90 -41.55 -0.13 7.85
N ILE A 91 -42.37 0.78 7.36
CA ILE A 91 -41.96 2.10 6.89
C ILE A 91 -42.51 3.17 7.81
N SER A 92 -41.69 4.20 8.09
CA SER A 92 -42.11 5.36 8.84
C SER A 92 -43.05 6.24 7.99
N PHE A 93 -44.31 6.34 8.36
CA PHE A 93 -45.29 7.19 7.67
C PHE A 93 -44.89 8.67 7.60
N TRP A 94 -44.34 9.21 8.70
CA TRP A 94 -43.92 10.62 8.74
C TRP A 94 -42.82 10.93 7.77
N ASN A 95 -41.85 10.03 7.63
CA ASN A 95 -40.74 10.16 6.68
C ASN A 95 -41.20 9.97 5.23
N LEU A 96 -42.17 9.10 4.99
CA LEU A 96 -42.73 8.91 3.66
C LEU A 96 -43.46 10.17 3.16
N PHE A 97 -44.16 10.91 4.06
CA PHE A 97 -44.83 12.18 3.73
C PHE A 97 -43.87 13.27 3.25
N ILE A 98 -42.63 13.28 3.74
CA ILE A 98 -41.55 14.19 3.29
C ILE A 98 -40.66 13.61 2.21
N GLY A 99 -41.09 12.49 1.58
CA GLY A 99 -40.39 11.87 0.46
C GLY A 99 -39.14 11.09 0.86
N ASN A 100 -38.94 10.77 2.14
CA ASN A 100 -37.80 10.05 2.66
C ASN A 100 -38.21 8.62 3.07
N ILE A 101 -37.64 7.61 2.41
CA ILE A 101 -37.89 6.19 2.74
C ILE A 101 -36.97 5.81 3.90
N GLN A 102 -37.58 5.55 5.06
CA GLN A 102 -36.86 5.09 6.25
C GLN A 102 -37.52 3.83 6.81
N LEU A 103 -36.75 2.74 6.88
CA LEU A 103 -37.21 1.48 7.45
C LEU A 103 -37.19 1.56 8.99
N GLN A 104 -38.24 1.06 9.62
CA GLN A 104 -38.35 0.94 11.09
C GLN A 104 -37.98 -0.46 11.55
N SER A 105 -38.40 -1.49 10.78
CA SER A 105 -38.05 -2.87 11.02
C SER A 105 -37.70 -3.59 9.71
N LEU A 106 -36.93 -4.65 9.79
CA LEU A 106 -36.60 -5.54 8.69
C LEU A 106 -36.51 -6.98 9.19
N GLU A 107 -37.34 -7.85 8.67
CA GLU A 107 -37.22 -9.30 8.83
C GLU A 107 -36.98 -9.94 7.47
N LEU A 108 -35.85 -10.62 7.33
CA LEU A 108 -35.48 -11.32 6.10
C LEU A 108 -35.27 -12.80 6.43
N GLN A 109 -36.00 -13.66 5.73
CA GLN A 109 -35.92 -15.11 5.89
C GLN A 109 -35.59 -15.75 4.56
N GLU A 110 -34.45 -16.42 4.54
CA GLU A 110 -33.94 -17.23 3.44
C GLU A 110 -33.76 -16.47 2.11
N GLY A 111 -32.51 -16.40 1.68
CA GLY A 111 -32.20 -15.75 0.41
C GLY A 111 -30.72 -15.75 0.10
N TYR A 112 -30.39 -15.15 -1.04
CA TYR A 112 -28.99 -14.90 -1.38
C TYR A 112 -28.83 -13.61 -2.18
N ILE A 113 -27.65 -13.02 -2.01
CA ILE A 113 -27.10 -11.99 -2.89
C ILE A 113 -25.83 -12.58 -3.50
N GLN A 114 -25.69 -12.53 -4.82
CA GLN A 114 -24.50 -13.08 -5.46
C GLN A 114 -23.85 -12.08 -6.40
N LEU A 115 -22.53 -12.00 -6.33
CA LEU A 115 -21.69 -11.19 -7.19
C LEU A 115 -20.89 -12.13 -8.10
N VAL A 116 -21.25 -12.15 -9.37
CA VAL A 116 -20.65 -13.04 -10.37
C VAL A 116 -19.90 -12.24 -11.40
N LYS A 117 -18.64 -12.63 -11.65
CA LYS A 117 -17.82 -12.12 -12.74
C LYS A 117 -17.32 -13.27 -13.60
N LYS A 118 -17.68 -13.26 -14.89
CA LYS A 118 -17.24 -14.21 -15.91
C LYS A 118 -16.51 -13.43 -17.02
N GLY A 119 -15.21 -13.53 -17.08
CA GLY A 119 -14.38 -12.73 -17.98
C GLY A 119 -14.50 -11.23 -17.69
N LYS A 120 -15.04 -10.47 -18.66
CA LYS A 120 -15.26 -9.02 -18.51
C LYS A 120 -16.68 -8.66 -18.02
N VAL A 121 -17.61 -9.63 -18.04
CA VAL A 121 -19.01 -9.41 -17.66
C VAL A 121 -19.20 -9.64 -16.16
N LYS A 122 -19.89 -8.71 -15.51
CA LYS A 122 -20.30 -8.81 -14.10
C LYS A 122 -21.82 -8.64 -14.01
N ASN A 123 -22.48 -9.43 -13.19
CA ASN A 123 -23.92 -9.31 -12.99
C ASN A 123 -24.38 -8.04 -12.28
N PHE A 124 -23.44 -7.22 -11.80
CA PHE A 124 -23.69 -5.94 -11.13
C PHE A 124 -23.17 -4.72 -11.92
N ASP A 125 -22.65 -4.88 -13.15
CA ASP A 125 -22.08 -3.79 -13.96
C ASP A 125 -23.09 -2.66 -14.23
N ALA A 126 -24.35 -3.00 -14.46
CA ALA A 126 -25.39 -2.01 -14.73
C ALA A 126 -25.65 -1.06 -13.56
N PHE A 127 -25.36 -1.52 -12.32
CA PHE A 127 -25.52 -0.71 -11.10
C PHE A 127 -24.32 0.18 -10.79
N LEU A 128 -23.13 -0.16 -11.35
CA LEU A 128 -21.91 0.64 -11.19
C LEU A 128 -21.81 1.75 -12.25
N LYS A 129 -22.18 1.46 -13.50
CA LYS A 129 -21.99 2.40 -14.64
C LYS A 129 -22.81 3.68 -14.54
N LYS A 130 -23.92 3.66 -13.82
CA LYS A 130 -24.80 4.82 -13.75
C LYS A 130 -24.25 5.96 -12.89
N ASP A 131 -23.37 5.68 -11.94
CA ASP A 131 -22.70 6.72 -11.18
C ASP A 131 -21.63 7.44 -12.00
N GLU A 132 -21.05 6.78 -13.03
CA GLU A 132 -20.14 7.42 -13.99
C GLU A 132 -20.87 8.31 -15.00
N GLU A 133 -22.05 7.91 -15.51
CA GLU A 133 -22.84 8.71 -16.45
C GLU A 133 -23.48 9.94 -15.77
N LEU A 134 -23.92 9.82 -14.51
CA LEU A 134 -24.40 10.97 -13.73
C LEU A 134 -23.30 12.01 -13.44
N ASN A 135 -22.04 11.59 -13.42
CA ASN A 135 -20.89 12.48 -13.30
C ASN A 135 -20.45 13.09 -14.64
N LEU A 136 -20.86 12.52 -15.78
CA LEU A 136 -20.50 13.02 -17.13
C LEU A 136 -21.49 14.08 -17.67
N GLU A 137 -22.77 14.05 -17.26
CA GLU A 137 -23.75 15.07 -17.66
C GLU A 137 -23.59 16.42 -16.97
N ASN A 138 -22.76 16.49 -15.87
CA ASN A 138 -22.34 17.73 -15.23
C ASN A 138 -20.82 17.89 -15.28
N SER A 139 -20.24 17.90 -16.46
CA SER A 139 -18.79 17.98 -16.68
C SER A 139 -18.10 19.26 -16.23
N ASP A 140 -18.84 20.24 -15.70
CA ASP A 140 -18.29 21.50 -15.15
C ASP A 140 -18.48 21.66 -13.64
N SER A 141 -19.18 20.79 -12.93
CA SER A 141 -19.29 20.87 -11.47
C SER A 141 -18.26 19.95 -10.81
N LYS A 142 -17.27 20.52 -10.15
CA LYS A 142 -16.32 19.79 -9.28
C LYS A 142 -17.10 18.88 -8.32
N THR A 143 -16.70 17.62 -8.20
CA THR A 143 -17.34 16.66 -7.29
C THR A 143 -17.19 17.13 -5.85
N ASP A 144 -18.29 17.45 -5.17
CA ASP A 144 -18.31 17.71 -3.73
C ASP A 144 -18.22 16.37 -2.98
N TYR A 145 -17.01 16.04 -2.49
CA TYR A 145 -16.74 14.77 -1.79
C TYR A 145 -17.52 14.67 -0.48
N ALA A 146 -17.64 15.76 0.28
CA ALA A 146 -18.37 15.80 1.55
C ALA A 146 -19.87 15.53 1.35
N ALA A 147 -20.50 16.24 0.42
CA ALA A 147 -21.92 16.06 0.12
C ALA A 147 -22.21 14.66 -0.43
N THR A 148 -21.32 14.14 -1.29
CA THR A 148 -21.48 12.82 -1.88
C THR A 148 -21.36 11.70 -0.83
N ALA A 149 -20.33 11.74 0.01
CA ALA A 149 -20.12 10.76 1.08
C ALA A 149 -21.28 10.80 2.10
N TYR A 150 -21.65 11.99 2.56
CA TYR A 150 -22.75 12.16 3.52
C TYR A 150 -24.07 11.62 2.97
N ARG A 151 -24.40 11.92 1.72
CA ARG A 151 -25.61 11.42 1.04
C ARG A 151 -25.62 9.90 0.93
N MET A 152 -24.48 9.31 0.51
CA MET A 152 -24.36 7.86 0.38
C MET A 152 -24.52 7.17 1.74
N ILE A 153 -23.79 7.62 2.76
CA ILE A 153 -23.84 7.03 4.10
C ILE A 153 -25.23 7.23 4.72
N SER A 154 -25.83 8.42 4.59
CA SER A 154 -27.18 8.68 5.10
C SER A 154 -28.23 7.79 4.44
N ARG A 155 -28.13 7.56 3.11
CA ARG A 155 -29.02 6.63 2.41
C ARG A 155 -28.84 5.19 2.89
N LEU A 156 -27.61 4.73 3.07
CA LEU A 156 -27.34 3.39 3.57
C LEU A 156 -27.86 3.20 5.00
N LEU A 157 -27.62 4.15 5.89
CA LEU A 157 -28.09 4.09 7.27
C LEU A 157 -29.62 4.17 7.39
N ASN A 158 -30.31 4.87 6.47
CA ASN A 158 -31.77 4.89 6.42
C ASN A 158 -32.36 3.52 6.03
N LEU A 159 -31.60 2.67 5.34
CA LEU A 159 -32.01 1.31 5.00
C LEU A 159 -31.73 0.30 6.12
N VAL A 160 -30.93 0.66 7.13
CA VAL A 160 -30.68 -0.17 8.32
C VAL A 160 -31.65 0.26 9.40
N PRO A 161 -32.65 -0.55 9.74
CA PRO A 161 -33.63 -0.21 10.79
C PRO A 161 -33.01 -0.37 12.18
N THR A 162 -33.73 0.10 13.20
CA THR A 162 -33.39 -0.11 14.61
C THR A 162 -33.69 -1.51 15.10
N ASP A 163 -34.64 -2.18 14.42
CA ASP A 163 -35.04 -3.55 14.70
C ASP A 163 -34.88 -4.39 13.44
N MET A 164 -33.98 -5.36 13.49
CA MET A 164 -33.65 -6.19 12.33
C MET A 164 -33.44 -7.63 12.71
N SER A 165 -34.02 -8.53 11.94
CA SER A 165 -33.74 -9.97 12.00
C SER A 165 -33.47 -10.50 10.60
N ILE A 166 -32.30 -11.10 10.40
CA ILE A 166 -31.92 -11.77 9.16
C ILE A 166 -31.61 -13.22 9.50
N GLU A 167 -32.25 -14.14 8.80
CA GLU A 167 -32.03 -15.58 8.95
C GLU A 167 -31.73 -16.22 7.59
N LYS A 168 -30.66 -17.00 7.51
CA LYS A 168 -30.26 -17.77 6.32
C LYS A 168 -30.07 -16.89 5.04
N LEU A 169 -29.32 -15.82 5.15
CA LEU A 169 -28.94 -14.99 4.02
C LEU A 169 -27.51 -15.31 3.57
N ALA A 170 -27.36 -15.78 2.34
CA ALA A 170 -26.06 -16.09 1.73
C ALA A 170 -25.52 -14.94 0.86
N PHE A 171 -24.31 -14.49 1.09
CA PHE A 171 -23.54 -13.68 0.16
C PHE A 171 -22.57 -14.58 -0.61
N LYS A 172 -22.77 -14.69 -1.91
CA LYS A 172 -21.98 -15.55 -2.80
C LYS A 172 -21.12 -14.70 -3.73
N ILE A 173 -19.86 -15.04 -3.83
CA ILE A 173 -18.89 -14.39 -4.74
C ILE A 173 -18.37 -15.45 -5.69
N ASP A 174 -18.36 -15.15 -7.00
CA ASP A 174 -17.72 -15.96 -8.03
C ASP A 174 -16.93 -15.02 -8.96
N ASP A 175 -15.63 -14.92 -8.79
CA ASP A 175 -14.73 -14.16 -9.67
C ASP A 175 -13.94 -15.12 -10.55
N ASN A 176 -14.47 -15.42 -11.72
CA ASN A 176 -13.85 -16.33 -12.69
C ASN A 176 -13.53 -17.71 -12.08
N GLY A 177 -14.45 -18.28 -11.33
CA GLY A 177 -14.32 -19.60 -10.69
C GLY A 177 -13.70 -19.56 -9.29
N LYS A 178 -13.19 -18.43 -8.82
CA LYS A 178 -12.80 -18.25 -7.42
C LYS A 178 -14.05 -17.93 -6.61
N LYS A 179 -14.46 -18.87 -5.76
CA LYS A 179 -15.71 -18.80 -5.03
C LYS A 179 -15.51 -18.56 -3.55
N ALA A 180 -16.40 -17.76 -2.96
CA ALA A 180 -16.55 -17.61 -1.53
C ALA A 180 -18.03 -17.49 -1.17
N ASN A 181 -18.44 -18.13 -0.10
CA ASN A 181 -19.77 -18.00 0.49
C ASN A 181 -19.62 -17.40 1.90
N ILE A 182 -20.44 -16.42 2.20
CA ILE A 182 -20.60 -15.83 3.52
C ILE A 182 -22.07 -16.00 3.88
N ASP A 183 -22.35 -16.96 4.73
CA ASP A 183 -23.72 -17.31 5.12
C ASP A 183 -24.02 -16.66 6.48
N ILE A 184 -24.91 -15.69 6.51
CA ILE A 184 -25.49 -15.15 7.74
C ILE A 184 -26.53 -16.13 8.21
N GLU A 185 -26.16 -17.01 9.16
CA GLU A 185 -27.10 -17.96 9.74
C GLU A 185 -28.19 -17.23 10.52
N LYS A 186 -27.77 -16.27 11.32
CA LYS A 186 -28.63 -15.37 12.07
C LYS A 186 -27.95 -14.03 12.33
N LEU A 187 -28.67 -12.94 12.14
CA LEU A 187 -28.30 -11.60 12.59
C LEU A 187 -29.51 -10.94 13.22
N THR A 188 -29.33 -10.39 14.40
CA THR A 188 -30.35 -9.63 15.10
C THR A 188 -29.80 -8.28 15.53
N LEU A 189 -30.56 -7.23 15.33
CA LEU A 189 -30.37 -5.93 15.91
C LEU A 189 -31.66 -5.61 16.66
N ASP A 190 -31.61 -5.54 17.99
CA ASP A 190 -32.72 -5.23 18.87
C ASP A 190 -32.23 -4.34 20.00
N ASN A 191 -32.92 -3.25 20.25
CA ASN A 191 -32.55 -2.26 21.28
C ASN A 191 -31.06 -1.85 21.21
N GLN A 192 -30.56 -1.66 19.99
CA GLN A 192 -29.15 -1.36 19.66
C GLN A 192 -28.19 -2.55 19.87
N GLU A 193 -28.59 -3.66 20.44
CA GLU A 193 -27.76 -4.84 20.58
C GLU A 193 -27.68 -5.60 19.24
N LEU A 194 -26.46 -5.71 18.72
CA LEU A 194 -26.15 -6.45 17.50
C LEU A 194 -25.55 -7.81 17.86
N ASN A 195 -26.18 -8.88 17.36
CA ASN A 195 -25.66 -10.24 17.46
C ASN A 195 -25.73 -10.91 16.09
N SER A 196 -24.65 -11.57 15.66
CA SER A 196 -24.66 -12.33 14.41
C SER A 196 -23.82 -13.59 14.50
N LEU A 197 -24.29 -14.62 13.83
CA LEU A 197 -23.55 -15.83 13.54
C LEU A 197 -23.38 -15.94 12.03
N ILE A 198 -22.14 -16.01 11.60
CA ILE A 198 -21.75 -15.97 10.19
C ILE A 198 -20.89 -17.19 9.90
N THR A 199 -21.20 -17.94 8.85
CA THR A 199 -20.34 -18.99 8.32
C THR A 199 -19.65 -18.49 7.07
N VAL A 200 -18.33 -18.63 7.00
CA VAL A 200 -17.52 -18.31 5.81
C VAL A 200 -16.98 -19.59 5.22
N GLU A 201 -17.29 -19.85 3.95
CA GLU A 201 -16.84 -21.04 3.23
C GLU A 201 -16.06 -20.64 1.96
N THR A 202 -14.91 -21.28 1.74
CA THR A 202 -14.09 -21.09 0.52
C THR A 202 -13.42 -22.43 0.19
N GLY A 203 -13.86 -23.08 -0.88
CA GLY A 203 -13.40 -24.44 -1.19
C GLY A 203 -13.70 -25.44 -0.08
N THR A 204 -12.67 -26.03 0.48
CA THR A 204 -12.76 -26.96 1.63
C THR A 204 -12.66 -26.26 2.99
N PHE A 205 -12.40 -24.96 3.00
CA PHE A 205 -12.25 -24.20 4.23
C PHE A 205 -13.59 -23.68 4.73
N LYS A 206 -13.86 -23.89 6.02
CA LYS A 206 -15.06 -23.41 6.71
C LYS A 206 -14.70 -22.86 8.09
N GLN A 207 -15.29 -21.73 8.48
CA GLN A 207 -15.18 -21.15 9.81
C GLN A 207 -16.48 -20.47 10.24
N HIS A 208 -16.73 -20.41 11.54
CA HIS A 208 -17.89 -19.74 12.11
C HIS A 208 -17.44 -18.47 12.84
N LEU A 209 -17.94 -17.34 12.38
CA LEU A 209 -17.65 -16.04 12.97
C LEU A 209 -18.84 -15.56 13.80
N SER A 210 -18.54 -14.89 14.91
CA SER A 210 -19.52 -14.14 15.68
C SER A 210 -19.24 -12.66 15.56
N MET A 211 -20.27 -11.87 15.30
CA MET A 211 -20.24 -10.42 15.35
C MET A 211 -21.19 -9.97 16.46
N LYS A 212 -20.67 -9.22 17.43
CA LYS A 212 -21.42 -8.75 18.59
C LYS A 212 -21.07 -7.32 18.92
N GLY A 213 -22.03 -6.59 19.48
CA GLY A 213 -21.80 -5.25 19.96
C GLY A 213 -23.04 -4.39 19.97
N LEU A 214 -22.84 -3.09 19.84
CA LEU A 214 -23.90 -2.12 19.78
C LEU A 214 -23.90 -1.45 18.39
N ALA A 215 -25.09 -1.21 17.84
CA ALA A 215 -25.26 -0.44 16.60
C ALA A 215 -26.51 0.44 16.72
N ASP A 216 -26.32 1.74 16.55
CA ASP A 216 -27.37 2.73 16.53
C ASP A 216 -27.37 3.44 15.17
N PRO A 217 -28.11 2.93 14.18
CA PRO A 217 -28.15 3.52 12.85
C PRO A 217 -28.70 4.95 12.85
N ARG A 218 -29.59 5.29 13.81
CA ARG A 218 -30.21 6.61 13.91
C ARG A 218 -29.24 7.68 14.40
N ASN A 219 -28.47 7.35 15.43
CA ASN A 219 -27.43 8.22 15.96
C ASN A 219 -26.08 8.01 15.26
N ARG A 220 -26.01 7.11 14.25
CA ARG A 220 -24.84 6.85 13.43
C ARG A 220 -23.63 6.39 14.25
N LYS A 221 -23.88 5.53 15.24
CA LYS A 221 -22.87 4.99 16.15
C LYS A 221 -22.82 3.48 16.05
N ALA A 222 -21.63 2.94 16.23
CA ALA A 222 -21.44 1.49 16.31
C ALA A 222 -20.22 1.15 17.18
N ASP A 223 -20.31 0.05 17.93
CA ASP A 223 -19.20 -0.58 18.63
C ASP A 223 -19.33 -2.08 18.44
N ILE A 224 -18.57 -2.64 17.50
CA ILE A 224 -18.77 -4.00 16.98
C ILE A 224 -17.47 -4.79 17.08
N ARG A 225 -17.57 -6.00 17.64
CA ARG A 225 -16.46 -6.97 17.68
C ARG A 225 -16.78 -8.18 16.82
N ILE A 226 -15.79 -8.58 16.01
CA ILE A 226 -15.81 -9.75 15.14
C ILE A 226 -14.72 -10.70 15.62
N PHE A 227 -15.08 -11.95 15.88
CA PHE A 227 -14.17 -12.98 16.35
C PHE A 227 -14.58 -14.37 15.84
N ASN A 228 -13.67 -15.31 15.83
CA ASN A 228 -13.99 -16.69 15.51
C ASN A 228 -14.76 -17.31 16.67
N LYS A 229 -15.89 -17.97 16.39
CA LYS A 229 -16.68 -18.71 17.39
C LYS A 229 -15.99 -20.01 17.76
N ASP A 230 -15.31 -20.62 16.80
CA ASP A 230 -14.50 -21.80 16.98
C ASP A 230 -13.15 -21.41 17.62
N THR A 231 -12.39 -22.36 18.09
CA THR A 231 -11.03 -22.11 18.58
C THR A 231 -10.10 -21.83 17.40
N GLY A 232 -9.49 -20.63 17.35
CA GLY A 232 -8.49 -20.29 16.37
C GLY A 232 -8.65 -18.90 15.77
N ALA A 233 -7.71 -18.55 14.89
CA ALA A 233 -7.69 -17.26 14.22
C ALA A 233 -8.69 -17.20 13.06
N ILE A 234 -9.22 -16.03 12.79
CA ILE A 234 -9.97 -15.74 11.56
C ILE A 234 -9.02 -15.78 10.38
N ARG A 235 -9.40 -16.46 9.31
CA ARG A 235 -8.67 -16.51 8.03
C ARG A 235 -9.57 -16.01 6.92
N LEU A 236 -8.93 -15.48 5.87
CA LEU A 236 -9.62 -14.93 4.70
C LEU A 236 -9.12 -15.59 3.40
N PRO A 237 -9.40 -16.91 3.16
CA PRO A 237 -8.82 -17.67 2.05
C PRO A 237 -9.10 -17.06 0.66
N TYR A 238 -10.27 -16.45 0.48
CA TYR A 238 -10.57 -15.74 -0.77
C TYR A 238 -9.60 -14.58 -1.04
N VAL A 239 -9.23 -13.83 0.02
CA VAL A 239 -8.22 -12.75 -0.07
C VAL A 239 -6.85 -13.34 -0.35
N ASP A 240 -6.52 -14.46 0.32
CA ASP A 240 -5.26 -15.17 0.13
C ASP A 240 -5.07 -15.60 -1.33
N GLU A 241 -6.08 -16.22 -1.92
CA GLU A 241 -6.04 -16.68 -3.31
C GLU A 241 -6.07 -15.52 -4.32
N ARG A 242 -6.82 -14.46 -4.01
CA ARG A 242 -6.99 -13.31 -4.91
C ARG A 242 -5.74 -12.45 -5.02
N TYR A 243 -5.06 -12.23 -3.89
CA TYR A 243 -3.98 -11.25 -3.77
C TYR A 243 -2.64 -11.88 -3.40
N ASN A 244 -2.54 -13.21 -3.30
CA ASN A 244 -1.38 -13.93 -2.77
C ASN A 244 -0.97 -13.42 -1.37
N LEU A 245 -1.98 -13.06 -0.56
CA LEU A 245 -1.85 -12.46 0.76
C LEU A 245 -2.41 -13.39 1.81
N LYS A 246 -1.58 -14.23 2.43
CA LYS A 246 -2.02 -15.06 3.56
C LYS A 246 -2.20 -14.16 4.77
N SER A 247 -3.41 -14.15 5.33
CA SER A 247 -3.73 -13.32 6.49
C SER A 247 -4.56 -14.07 7.51
N SER A 248 -4.27 -13.86 8.78
CA SER A 248 -5.10 -14.33 9.89
C SER A 248 -5.00 -13.39 11.07
N PHE A 249 -6.04 -13.35 11.91
CA PHE A 249 -6.10 -12.52 13.11
C PHE A 249 -7.13 -13.10 14.10
N ASP A 250 -7.00 -12.77 15.39
CA ASP A 250 -7.93 -13.28 16.39
C ASP A 250 -9.26 -12.53 16.41
N SER A 251 -9.21 -11.21 16.36
CA SER A 251 -10.42 -10.38 16.39
C SER A 251 -10.20 -9.01 15.76
N ILE A 252 -11.32 -8.42 15.31
CA ILE A 252 -11.42 -7.01 14.94
C ILE A 252 -12.44 -6.35 15.87
N HIS A 253 -12.11 -5.18 16.38
CA HIS A 253 -13.01 -4.30 17.10
C HIS A 253 -13.13 -2.98 16.33
N LEU A 254 -14.32 -2.67 15.87
CA LEU A 254 -14.66 -1.47 15.11
C LEU A 254 -15.58 -0.59 15.95
N ASN A 255 -15.23 0.66 16.05
CA ASN A 255 -16.07 1.65 16.70
C ASN A 255 -16.27 2.84 15.74
N VAL A 256 -17.48 3.35 15.69
CA VAL A 256 -17.86 4.59 15.01
C VAL A 256 -18.50 5.50 16.06
N ASP A 257 -17.81 6.58 16.38
CA ASP A 257 -18.26 7.54 17.41
C ASP A 257 -19.14 8.63 16.84
N ASN A 258 -18.80 9.10 15.62
CA ASN A 258 -19.50 10.21 15.01
C ASN A 258 -19.47 10.12 13.47
N ILE A 259 -20.62 10.42 12.85
CA ILE A 259 -20.76 10.65 11.41
C ILE A 259 -21.63 11.90 11.23
N GLU A 260 -21.00 13.02 10.88
CA GLU A 260 -21.72 14.27 10.71
C GLU A 260 -21.24 15.08 9.50
N LYS A 261 -22.06 16.05 9.08
CA LYS A 261 -21.65 17.06 8.12
C LYS A 261 -21.84 18.42 8.77
N THR A 262 -20.75 19.11 9.04
CA THR A 262 -20.70 20.39 9.74
C THR A 262 -19.85 21.37 8.96
N MET A 263 -20.31 22.62 8.79
CA MET A 263 -19.59 23.69 8.06
C MET A 263 -19.13 23.30 6.65
N GLY A 264 -19.89 22.44 5.95
CA GLY A 264 -19.54 21.96 4.61
C GLY A 264 -18.62 20.76 4.57
N GLU A 265 -18.04 20.34 5.68
CA GLU A 265 -17.17 19.18 5.80
C GLU A 265 -17.90 17.96 6.35
N PHE A 266 -17.57 16.79 5.84
CA PHE A 266 -18.03 15.50 6.35
C PHE A 266 -16.97 14.93 7.28
N HIS A 267 -17.39 14.55 8.48
CA HIS A 267 -16.54 13.97 9.53
C HIS A 267 -16.96 12.53 9.80
N LEU A 268 -15.97 11.64 9.92
CA LEU A 268 -16.15 10.27 10.38
C LEU A 268 -15.06 9.94 11.40
N ASP A 269 -15.48 9.81 12.67
CA ASP A 269 -14.59 9.57 13.80
C ASP A 269 -14.85 8.19 14.41
N GLY A 270 -13.79 7.57 14.93
CA GLY A 270 -13.89 6.28 15.61
C GLY A 270 -12.53 5.60 15.75
N PHE A 271 -12.57 4.29 16.01
CA PHE A 271 -11.36 3.48 16.03
C PHE A 271 -11.57 2.07 15.44
N ALA A 272 -10.47 1.50 14.98
CA ALA A 272 -10.37 0.09 14.60
C ALA A 272 -9.22 -0.55 15.36
N THR A 273 -9.44 -1.72 15.97
CA THR A 273 -8.40 -2.52 16.62
C THR A 273 -8.36 -3.91 16.01
N ILE A 274 -7.17 -4.41 15.73
CA ILE A 274 -6.95 -5.80 15.32
C ILE A 274 -5.94 -6.46 16.27
N THR A 275 -6.18 -7.73 16.62
CA THR A 275 -5.33 -8.49 17.53
C THR A 275 -4.72 -9.69 16.82
N ASN A 276 -3.44 -9.96 17.11
CA ASN A 276 -2.65 -11.06 16.56
C ASN A 276 -2.75 -11.17 15.04
N LEU A 277 -2.53 -10.03 14.35
CA LEU A 277 -2.52 -10.00 12.89
C LEU A 277 -1.25 -10.68 12.37
N HIS A 278 -1.43 -11.76 11.63
CA HIS A 278 -0.41 -12.42 10.84
C HIS A 278 -0.60 -12.08 9.37
N VAL A 279 0.45 -11.66 8.70
CA VAL A 279 0.46 -11.31 7.28
C VAL A 279 1.65 -11.94 6.60
N ASN A 280 1.43 -12.66 5.51
CA ASN A 280 2.48 -13.18 4.65
C ASN A 280 2.20 -12.80 3.20
N HIS A 281 3.10 -12.05 2.61
CA HIS A 281 3.05 -11.66 1.20
C HIS A 281 4.48 -11.50 0.66
N PRO A 282 4.82 -12.07 -0.52
CA PRO A 282 6.19 -12.07 -1.04
C PRO A 282 6.83 -10.69 -1.22
N LYS A 283 6.02 -9.65 -1.45
CA LYS A 283 6.52 -8.25 -1.55
C LYS A 283 6.68 -7.56 -0.20
N ILE A 284 6.07 -8.10 0.87
CA ILE A 284 6.17 -7.52 2.22
C ILE A 284 7.37 -8.11 2.94
N ALA A 285 7.38 -9.43 3.12
CA ALA A 285 8.44 -10.16 3.79
C ALA A 285 8.44 -11.63 3.33
N ASN A 286 9.58 -12.31 3.49
CA ASN A 286 9.73 -13.75 3.25
C ASN A 286 9.29 -14.62 4.45
N LYS A 287 8.92 -14.00 5.55
CA LYS A 287 8.43 -14.62 6.77
C LYS A 287 7.07 -14.04 7.14
N ASP A 288 6.34 -14.74 7.99
CA ASP A 288 5.12 -14.21 8.57
C ASP A 288 5.43 -12.96 9.40
N VAL A 289 4.75 -11.88 9.08
CA VAL A 289 4.80 -10.63 9.85
C VAL A 289 3.72 -10.71 10.92
N VAL A 290 4.11 -10.60 12.18
CA VAL A 290 3.20 -10.70 13.32
C VAL A 290 3.06 -9.36 14.03
N ILE A 291 1.83 -8.86 14.12
CA ILE A 291 1.48 -7.66 14.85
C ILE A 291 0.53 -8.06 15.98
N LYS A 292 1.02 -8.05 17.24
CA LYS A 292 0.22 -8.48 18.39
C LYS A 292 -1.02 -7.64 18.58
N LYS A 293 -0.89 -6.31 18.46
CA LYS A 293 -2.02 -5.38 18.55
C LYS A 293 -1.76 -4.16 17.69
N ALA A 294 -2.72 -3.84 16.83
CA ALA A 294 -2.77 -2.58 16.12
C ALA A 294 -4.10 -1.88 16.43
N ARG A 295 -4.05 -0.57 16.70
CA ARG A 295 -5.21 0.28 16.91
C ARG A 295 -5.05 1.55 16.10
N PHE A 296 -6.08 1.89 15.33
CA PHE A 296 -6.16 3.12 14.57
C PHE A 296 -7.34 3.94 15.07
N ASP A 297 -7.06 5.00 15.83
CA ASP A 297 -8.03 6.02 16.18
C ASP A 297 -8.07 6.99 15.00
N TYR A 298 -9.14 6.97 14.24
CA TYR A 298 -9.24 7.69 12.99
C TYR A 298 -10.19 8.88 13.08
N ARG A 299 -9.83 9.94 12.37
CA ARG A 299 -10.68 11.03 11.98
C ARG A 299 -10.53 11.25 10.48
N PHE A 300 -11.55 10.88 9.71
CA PHE A 300 -11.62 11.16 8.29
C PHE A 300 -12.36 12.47 8.08
N LEU A 301 -11.78 13.36 7.27
CA LEU A 301 -12.36 14.63 6.86
C LEU A 301 -12.49 14.68 5.35
N LEU A 302 -13.68 14.99 4.84
CA LEU A 302 -13.93 15.23 3.44
C LEU A 302 -14.53 16.63 3.28
N GLY A 303 -13.93 17.45 2.45
CA GLY A 303 -14.47 18.75 2.04
C GLY A 303 -15.14 18.68 0.67
N SER A 304 -15.42 19.83 0.10
CA SER A 304 -15.90 19.90 -1.29
C SER A 304 -14.88 19.37 -2.28
N ASP A 305 -13.61 19.56 -2.02
CA ASP A 305 -12.47 19.37 -2.95
C ASP A 305 -11.30 18.60 -2.34
N PHE A 306 -11.46 18.04 -1.13
CA PHE A 306 -10.43 17.23 -0.51
C PHE A 306 -10.99 16.00 0.23
N ILE A 307 -10.12 15.00 0.39
CA ILE A 307 -10.30 13.82 1.24
C ILE A 307 -9.05 13.72 2.12
N SER A 308 -9.21 13.58 3.44
CA SER A 308 -8.06 13.46 4.33
C SER A 308 -8.29 12.54 5.53
N ILE A 309 -7.17 12.00 6.03
CA ILE A 309 -7.02 11.49 7.39
C ILE A 309 -6.44 12.65 8.20
N ASP A 310 -7.16 13.10 9.23
CA ASP A 310 -6.75 14.26 10.02
C ASP A 310 -5.49 13.99 10.85
N LYS A 311 -4.73 15.03 11.14
CA LYS A 311 -3.49 14.98 11.92
C LYS A 311 -3.68 14.48 13.36
N SER A 312 -4.89 14.59 13.90
CA SER A 312 -5.23 14.06 15.23
C SER A 312 -5.38 12.54 15.25
N SER A 313 -5.49 11.90 14.07
CA SER A 313 -5.54 10.45 13.98
C SER A 313 -4.28 9.82 14.55
N THR A 314 -4.43 8.69 15.22
CA THR A 314 -3.32 7.98 15.85
C THR A 314 -3.30 6.51 15.45
N LEU A 315 -2.20 6.03 14.91
CA LEU A 315 -1.95 4.61 14.71
C LEU A 315 -1.02 4.10 15.81
N GLN A 316 -1.47 3.09 16.54
CA GLN A 316 -0.67 2.41 17.56
C GLN A 316 -0.35 0.99 17.11
N LEU A 317 0.94 0.66 17.04
CA LEU A 317 1.46 -0.69 16.78
C LEU A 317 2.26 -1.13 18.02
N ASN A 318 1.70 -2.00 18.83
CA ASN A 318 2.24 -2.34 20.15
C ASN A 318 2.44 -1.05 21.00
N LYS A 319 3.69 -0.67 21.31
CA LYS A 319 4.01 0.58 22.02
C LYS A 319 4.31 1.76 21.11
N ILE A 320 4.50 1.53 19.79
CA ILE A 320 4.76 2.61 18.84
C ILE A 320 3.45 3.36 18.60
N LYS A 321 3.47 4.68 18.84
CA LYS A 321 2.39 5.58 18.45
C LYS A 321 2.90 6.50 17.34
N LEU A 322 2.10 6.66 16.30
CA LEU A 322 2.38 7.60 15.21
C LEU A 322 1.10 8.30 14.79
N ASN A 323 1.24 9.55 14.34
CA ASN A 323 0.15 10.35 13.81
C ASN A 323 0.29 10.42 12.29
N PRO A 324 -0.52 9.64 11.53
CA PRO A 324 -0.56 9.73 10.09
C PRO A 324 -1.49 10.87 9.66
N TYR A 325 -1.03 11.69 8.73
CA TYR A 325 -1.87 12.64 8.00
C TYR A 325 -1.74 12.33 6.52
N MET A 326 -2.87 12.17 5.85
CA MET A 326 -2.93 11.98 4.40
C MET A 326 -3.99 12.90 3.83
N ALA A 327 -3.70 13.58 2.73
CA ALA A 327 -4.69 14.37 2.03
C ALA A 327 -4.55 14.24 0.50
N TYR A 328 -5.69 14.20 -0.14
CA TYR A 328 -5.88 14.33 -1.57
C TYR A 328 -6.73 15.57 -1.82
N GLU A 329 -6.19 16.55 -2.52
CA GLU A 329 -6.83 17.86 -2.77
C GLU A 329 -6.96 18.09 -4.27
N THR A 330 -8.09 18.69 -4.68
CA THR A 330 -8.43 18.95 -6.09
C THR A 330 -8.96 20.37 -6.32
N GLU A 331 -8.76 21.30 -5.40
CA GLU A 331 -9.27 22.67 -5.49
C GLU A 331 -8.82 23.38 -6.79
N SER A 332 -7.53 23.53 -6.98
CA SER A 332 -6.92 24.14 -8.19
C SER A 332 -6.00 23.17 -8.91
N ASP A 333 -5.19 22.46 -8.16
CA ASP A 333 -4.23 21.45 -8.60
C ASP A 333 -4.55 20.12 -7.92
N THR A 334 -4.16 19.00 -8.54
CA THR A 334 -4.20 17.70 -7.85
C THR A 334 -2.98 17.57 -6.95
N ILE A 335 -3.20 17.58 -5.63
CA ILE A 335 -2.15 17.53 -4.62
C ILE A 335 -2.32 16.31 -3.74
N TYR A 336 -1.23 15.58 -3.53
CA TYR A 336 -1.11 14.47 -2.59
C TYR A 336 -0.22 14.90 -1.42
N LYS A 337 -0.68 14.74 -0.19
CA LYS A 337 0.09 15.00 1.02
C LYS A 337 0.18 13.74 1.87
N LEU A 338 1.33 13.50 2.46
CA LEU A 338 1.55 12.46 3.46
C LEU A 338 2.47 13.03 4.53
N GLN A 339 2.01 13.03 5.78
CA GLN A 339 2.85 13.34 6.92
C GLN A 339 2.78 12.19 7.92
N VAL A 340 3.90 11.84 8.50
CA VAL A 340 3.97 10.85 9.57
C VAL A 340 4.79 11.45 10.70
N SER A 341 4.19 11.56 11.87
CA SER A 341 4.87 12.01 13.07
C SER A 341 4.90 10.89 14.10
N ILE A 342 6.10 10.57 14.60
CA ILE A 342 6.29 9.74 15.79
C ILE A 342 6.68 10.69 16.91
N PRO A 343 5.80 10.94 17.90
CA PRO A 343 6.12 11.76 19.06
C PRO A 343 7.31 11.20 19.84
N LYS A 344 7.94 12.03 20.65
CA LYS A 344 9.09 11.62 21.49
C LYS A 344 8.78 10.33 22.24
N MET A 345 9.59 9.29 22.00
CA MET A 345 9.47 7.98 22.64
C MET A 345 10.83 7.37 22.96
N LYS A 346 10.84 6.38 23.86
CA LYS A 346 12.05 5.62 24.21
C LYS A 346 12.46 4.73 23.02
N ALA A 347 13.74 4.74 22.68
CA ALA A 347 14.28 3.90 21.61
C ALA A 347 14.06 2.40 21.87
N GLN A 348 14.19 1.95 23.13
CA GLN A 348 13.93 0.56 23.49
C GLN A 348 12.48 0.15 23.25
N ASP A 349 11.50 1.02 23.58
CA ASP A 349 10.09 0.74 23.36
C ASP A 349 9.76 0.62 21.86
N PHE A 350 10.44 1.39 21.00
CA PHE A 350 10.35 1.27 19.55
C PHE A 350 10.88 -0.09 19.08
N ILE A 351 12.13 -0.46 19.48
CA ILE A 351 12.77 -1.71 19.02
C ILE A 351 11.95 -2.94 19.41
N VAL A 352 11.49 -3.03 20.68
CA VAL A 352 10.71 -4.20 21.12
C VAL A 352 9.29 -4.26 20.57
N SER A 353 8.85 -3.16 19.95
CA SER A 353 7.52 -3.07 19.33
C SER A 353 7.53 -3.30 17.82
N LEU A 354 8.72 -3.44 17.22
CA LEU A 354 8.82 -3.76 15.79
C LEU A 354 8.18 -5.13 15.51
N PRO A 355 7.33 -5.24 14.46
CA PRO A 355 6.67 -6.49 14.13
C PRO A 355 7.66 -7.63 13.85
N ASP A 356 7.42 -8.78 14.46
CA ASP A 356 8.19 -9.99 14.15
C ASP A 356 8.04 -10.34 12.67
N GLY A 357 9.11 -10.91 12.09
CA GLY A 357 9.15 -11.25 10.66
C GLY A 357 9.46 -10.06 9.73
N LEU A 358 9.14 -8.82 10.16
CA LEU A 358 9.43 -7.62 9.37
C LEU A 358 10.84 -7.05 9.68
N PHE A 359 11.30 -7.19 10.93
CA PHE A 359 12.57 -6.60 11.42
C PHE A 359 13.45 -7.67 12.09
N THR A 360 13.79 -8.72 11.34
CA THR A 360 14.52 -9.88 11.86
C THR A 360 15.91 -9.53 12.38
N ASN A 361 16.59 -8.57 11.76
CA ASN A 361 17.95 -8.16 12.11
C ASN A 361 18.03 -7.32 13.39
N PHE A 362 16.90 -6.83 13.88
CA PHE A 362 16.77 -6.08 15.14
C PHE A 362 16.53 -6.96 16.36
N GLN A 363 16.28 -8.26 16.18
CA GLN A 363 16.01 -9.17 17.30
C GLN A 363 17.20 -9.21 18.26
N GLY A 364 16.93 -8.97 19.56
CA GLY A 364 17.93 -8.91 20.62
C GLY A 364 18.69 -7.57 20.72
N MET A 365 18.32 -6.55 19.94
CA MET A 365 18.92 -5.23 20.02
C MET A 365 18.41 -4.48 21.27
N GLU A 366 19.33 -3.77 21.95
CA GLU A 366 19.05 -2.90 23.08
C GLU A 366 19.51 -1.49 22.80
N ALA A 367 18.70 -0.50 23.19
CA ALA A 367 18.97 0.92 22.98
C ALA A 367 18.58 1.76 24.19
N GLN A 368 19.25 2.89 24.37
CA GLN A 368 18.96 3.91 25.37
C GLN A 368 18.68 5.25 24.69
N GLY A 369 18.04 6.15 25.45
CA GLY A 369 17.68 7.47 24.97
C GLY A 369 16.32 7.51 24.28
N ASN A 370 16.00 8.69 23.75
CA ASN A 370 14.72 8.99 23.14
C ASN A 370 14.94 9.49 21.70
N PHE A 371 13.87 9.41 20.91
CA PHE A 371 13.83 10.03 19.59
C PHE A 371 12.41 10.49 19.28
N GLU A 372 12.30 11.40 18.34
CA GLU A 372 11.08 11.75 17.61
C GLU A 372 11.37 11.73 16.11
N TYR A 373 10.35 11.45 15.30
CA TYR A 373 10.52 11.38 13.87
C TYR A 373 9.38 12.12 13.17
N ASN A 374 9.71 12.87 12.12
CA ASN A 374 8.77 13.57 11.28
C ASN A 374 9.11 13.35 9.80
N LEU A 375 8.12 12.97 9.01
CA LEU A 375 8.15 12.88 7.55
C LEU A 375 7.12 13.84 6.97
N ASP A 376 7.52 14.66 6.02
CA ASP A 376 6.63 15.50 5.22
C ASP A 376 6.84 15.22 3.73
N PHE A 377 5.77 14.82 3.08
CA PHE A 377 5.72 14.60 1.64
C PHE A 377 4.53 15.35 1.05
N LYS A 378 4.81 16.15 0.00
CA LYS A 378 3.78 16.84 -0.78
C LYS A 378 4.12 16.74 -2.26
N PHE A 379 3.21 16.20 -3.05
CA PHE A 379 3.34 16.07 -4.49
C PHE A 379 2.20 16.78 -5.19
N ASN A 380 2.53 17.77 -6.04
CA ASN A 380 1.60 18.44 -6.94
C ASN A 380 1.74 17.80 -8.32
N LYS A 381 0.68 17.15 -8.81
CA LYS A 381 0.67 16.47 -10.12
C LYS A 381 0.90 17.45 -11.28
N ASN A 382 0.40 18.66 -11.16
CA ASN A 382 0.49 19.70 -12.20
C ASN A 382 1.83 20.46 -12.14
N LYS A 383 2.45 20.50 -10.93
CA LYS A 383 3.73 21.18 -10.67
C LYS A 383 4.72 20.21 -10.00
N PRO A 384 5.15 19.14 -10.69
CA PRO A 384 5.93 18.06 -10.08
C PRO A 384 7.28 18.53 -9.51
N TYR A 385 7.85 19.60 -10.02
CA TYR A 385 9.12 20.17 -9.50
C TYR A 385 9.00 20.80 -8.11
N GLN A 386 7.77 21.08 -7.64
CA GLN A 386 7.48 21.57 -6.28
C GLN A 386 7.33 20.42 -5.28
N LEU A 387 7.85 19.24 -5.59
CA LEU A 387 7.86 18.10 -4.68
C LEU A 387 8.56 18.50 -3.38
N VAL A 388 7.86 18.29 -2.25
CA VAL A 388 8.44 18.34 -0.91
C VAL A 388 8.68 16.90 -0.46
N PHE A 389 9.86 16.62 0.00
CA PHE A 389 10.21 15.40 0.72
C PHE A 389 11.21 15.79 1.80
N ASP A 390 10.75 15.80 3.02
CA ASP A 390 11.59 16.09 4.20
C ASP A 390 11.41 14.99 5.24
N SER A 391 12.54 14.49 5.74
CA SER A 391 12.59 13.42 6.74
C SER A 391 13.56 13.81 7.83
N LYS A 392 13.04 14.02 9.04
CA LYS A 392 13.81 14.51 10.18
C LYS A 392 13.64 13.60 11.38
N LEU A 393 14.78 13.18 11.94
CA LEU A 393 14.84 12.48 13.22
C LEU A 393 15.59 13.34 14.23
N ASN A 394 14.93 13.71 15.31
CA ASN A 394 15.54 14.35 16.47
C ASN A 394 15.86 13.27 17.51
N LYS A 395 17.02 13.34 18.11
CA LYS A 395 17.50 12.34 19.07
C LYS A 395 18.00 12.98 20.35
N GLU A 396 17.76 12.31 21.45
CA GLU A 396 18.20 12.70 22.77
C GLU A 396 18.87 11.51 23.44
N ASN A 397 20.20 11.57 23.59
CA ASN A 397 21.02 10.49 24.14
C ASN A 397 20.79 9.12 23.53
N LEU A 398 20.39 9.09 22.24
CA LEU A 398 20.11 7.85 21.51
C LEU A 398 21.42 7.11 21.24
N ARG A 399 21.55 5.90 21.79
CA ARG A 399 22.67 4.99 21.57
C ARG A 399 22.23 3.54 21.59
N ILE A 400 22.87 2.71 20.79
CA ILE A 400 22.70 1.26 20.81
C ILE A 400 23.67 0.69 21.86
N THR A 401 23.14 -0.01 22.85
CA THR A 401 23.93 -0.63 23.92
C THR A 401 24.27 -2.08 23.62
N LYS A 402 23.44 -2.75 22.81
CA LYS A 402 23.65 -4.11 22.33
C LYS A 402 23.08 -4.26 20.93
N TYR A 403 23.87 -4.79 20.01
CA TYR A 403 23.40 -5.07 18.65
C TYR A 403 22.57 -6.36 18.62
N GLY A 404 21.59 -6.42 17.72
CA GLY A 404 20.82 -7.62 17.42
C GLY A 404 21.60 -8.57 16.49
N LYS A 405 20.85 -9.31 15.66
CA LYS A 405 21.46 -10.21 14.66
C LYS A 405 22.42 -9.49 13.72
N ALA A 406 22.10 -8.26 13.30
CA ALA A 406 23.00 -7.40 12.55
C ALA A 406 23.93 -6.64 13.50
N ASN A 407 25.07 -7.20 13.77
CA ASN A 407 26.13 -6.51 14.54
C ASN A 407 26.95 -5.60 13.63
N LEU A 408 26.66 -4.30 13.64
CA LEU A 408 27.30 -3.31 12.78
C LEU A 408 28.80 -3.10 13.14
N THR A 409 29.23 -3.40 14.38
CA THR A 409 30.60 -3.18 14.82
C THR A 409 31.59 -4.09 14.12
N LYS A 410 31.13 -5.23 13.52
CA LYS A 410 32.01 -6.13 12.78
C LYS A 410 32.73 -5.46 11.61
N LEU A 411 32.19 -4.36 11.08
CA LEU A 411 32.84 -3.60 10.00
C LEU A 411 34.16 -2.93 10.42
N ASN A 412 34.39 -2.73 11.74
CA ASN A 412 35.64 -2.14 12.24
C ASN A 412 36.83 -3.10 12.21
N GLY A 413 36.59 -4.39 12.27
CA GLY A 413 37.61 -5.42 12.26
C GLY A 413 37.69 -6.19 10.96
N GLU A 414 38.42 -7.30 11.01
CA GLU A 414 38.43 -8.30 9.95
C GLU A 414 37.24 -9.23 10.06
N PHE A 415 36.66 -9.64 8.93
CA PHE A 415 35.50 -10.53 8.93
C PHE A 415 35.36 -11.30 7.62
N VAL A 416 34.67 -12.42 7.69
CA VAL A 416 34.29 -13.17 6.49
C VAL A 416 32.99 -12.63 5.92
N TYR A 417 33.03 -12.25 4.66
CA TYR A 417 31.89 -11.85 3.84
C TYR A 417 31.48 -12.96 2.89
N ARG A 418 30.17 -13.13 2.69
CA ARG A 418 29.60 -14.00 1.64
C ARG A 418 28.45 -13.27 0.98
N ALA A 419 28.54 -13.05 -0.30
CA ALA A 419 27.43 -12.53 -1.08
C ALA A 419 26.29 -13.57 -1.14
N ILE A 420 25.04 -13.11 -1.17
CA ILE A 420 23.86 -13.97 -1.39
C ILE A 420 23.29 -13.60 -2.75
N ILE A 421 23.27 -14.55 -3.69
CA ILE A 421 22.73 -14.35 -5.03
C ILE A 421 21.66 -15.40 -5.29
N LYS A 422 20.42 -14.98 -5.57
CA LYS A 422 19.27 -15.87 -5.77
C LYS A 422 19.12 -16.89 -4.62
N ASN A 423 19.27 -16.41 -3.37
CA ASN A 423 19.25 -17.20 -2.14
C ASN A 423 20.36 -18.26 -1.99
N VAL A 424 21.41 -18.19 -2.81
CA VAL A 424 22.59 -19.05 -2.71
C VAL A 424 23.76 -18.25 -2.16
N LEU A 425 24.36 -18.75 -1.07
CA LEU A 425 25.59 -18.21 -0.50
C LEU A 425 26.74 -18.43 -1.49
N GLN A 426 27.45 -17.35 -1.81
CA GLN A 426 28.62 -17.40 -2.65
C GLN A 426 29.89 -17.81 -1.83
N ARG A 427 31.03 -17.90 -2.48
CA ARG A 427 32.31 -18.21 -1.82
C ARG A 427 32.61 -17.22 -0.68
N PRO A 428 33.33 -17.68 0.37
CA PRO A 428 33.75 -16.78 1.46
C PRO A 428 34.88 -15.86 0.96
N ILE A 429 34.86 -14.62 1.45
CA ILE A 429 35.84 -13.59 1.18
C ILE A 429 36.27 -13.03 2.53
N VAL A 430 37.53 -13.13 2.87
CA VAL A 430 38.08 -12.49 4.06
C VAL A 430 38.29 -11.01 3.77
N VAL A 431 37.64 -10.14 4.56
CA VAL A 431 37.84 -8.69 4.51
C VAL A 431 38.86 -8.33 5.56
N GLY A 432 40.13 -8.47 5.22
CA GLY A 432 41.25 -8.29 6.13
C GLY A 432 42.56 -8.76 5.51
N THR A 433 43.67 -8.59 6.23
CA THR A 433 45.01 -8.76 5.75
C THR A 433 45.41 -10.23 5.39
N GLU A 434 44.64 -11.19 5.88
CA GLU A 434 44.80 -12.60 5.49
C GLU A 434 44.39 -12.88 4.02
N ASN A 435 43.65 -12.00 3.41
CA ASN A 435 43.27 -12.13 2.00
C ASN A 435 44.26 -11.35 1.13
N PRO A 436 44.99 -12.00 0.22
CA PRO A 436 45.99 -11.33 -0.65
C PRO A 436 45.35 -10.31 -1.60
N ASP A 437 44.04 -10.38 -1.79
CA ASP A 437 43.27 -9.47 -2.63
C ASP A 437 42.65 -8.30 -1.85
N TYR A 438 42.76 -8.32 -0.52
CA TYR A 438 42.33 -7.20 0.29
C TYR A 438 43.24 -5.98 0.05
N THR A 439 42.62 -4.85 -0.19
CA THR A 439 43.31 -3.60 -0.48
C THR A 439 42.89 -2.51 0.51
N PRO A 440 43.80 -2.05 1.40
CA PRO A 440 43.58 -0.88 2.21
C PRO A 440 43.22 0.36 1.38
N LEU A 441 42.44 1.29 1.93
CA LEU A 441 41.92 2.42 1.18
C LEU A 441 43.02 3.32 0.59
N ASP A 442 44.12 3.50 1.30
CA ASP A 442 45.29 4.28 0.88
C ASP A 442 46.07 3.62 -0.26
N GLN A 443 45.90 2.30 -0.50
CA GLN A 443 46.47 1.56 -1.60
C GLN A 443 45.53 1.44 -2.82
N ILE A 444 44.35 2.06 -2.77
CA ILE A 444 43.42 2.16 -3.91
C ILE A 444 43.67 3.47 -4.63
N SER A 445 43.84 3.39 -5.97
CA SER A 445 44.01 4.58 -6.84
C SER A 445 43.07 5.72 -6.43
N PRO A 446 43.58 6.93 -6.18
CA PRO A 446 42.75 8.11 -5.89
C PRO A 446 41.74 8.41 -7.01
N TYR A 447 42.06 8.06 -8.27
CA TYR A 447 41.13 8.17 -9.39
C TYR A 447 39.91 7.27 -9.18
N LEU A 448 40.12 6.01 -8.74
CA LEU A 448 39.00 5.08 -8.54
C LEU A 448 38.08 5.57 -7.41
N GLN A 449 38.65 6.02 -6.30
CA GLN A 449 37.85 6.59 -5.22
C GLN A 449 37.00 7.77 -5.70
N LYS A 450 37.61 8.71 -6.44
CA LYS A 450 36.88 9.87 -7.02
C LYS A 450 35.84 9.45 -8.05
N CYS A 451 36.13 8.47 -8.92
CA CYS A 451 35.19 7.95 -9.90
C CYS A 451 33.97 7.30 -9.26
N VAL A 452 34.17 6.39 -8.31
CA VAL A 452 33.10 5.68 -7.59
C VAL A 452 32.23 6.67 -6.77
N LEU A 453 32.86 7.57 -6.05
CA LEU A 453 32.13 8.63 -5.33
C LEU A 453 31.31 9.49 -6.30
N THR A 454 31.87 9.84 -7.47
CA THR A 454 31.15 10.66 -8.46
C THR A 454 29.93 9.97 -9.03
N THR A 455 29.98 8.65 -9.26
CA THR A 455 28.91 7.87 -9.88
C THR A 455 27.86 7.39 -8.87
N GLU A 456 28.31 6.93 -7.71
CA GLU A 456 27.44 6.26 -6.74
C GLU A 456 26.94 7.19 -5.63
N ASP A 457 27.84 8.05 -5.09
CA ASP A 457 27.52 8.88 -3.93
C ASP A 457 28.42 10.10 -3.79
N PRO A 458 28.17 11.18 -4.56
CA PRO A 458 29.07 12.35 -4.58
C PRO A 458 29.20 13.09 -3.24
N SER A 459 28.27 12.91 -2.34
CA SER A 459 28.26 13.57 -1.02
C SER A 459 28.51 12.58 0.13
N PHE A 460 29.09 11.42 -0.14
CA PHE A 460 29.31 10.34 0.82
C PHE A 460 29.90 10.82 2.15
N PHE A 461 30.93 11.63 2.12
CA PHE A 461 31.58 12.16 3.32
C PHE A 461 30.78 13.26 4.05
N HIS A 462 29.76 13.84 3.41
CA HIS A 462 29.01 14.99 3.94
C HIS A 462 27.63 14.64 4.49
N HIS A 463 27.03 13.51 4.10
CA HIS A 463 25.73 13.08 4.61
C HIS A 463 25.86 12.01 5.70
N ARG A 464 24.74 11.74 6.38
CA ARG A 464 24.61 10.69 7.41
C ARG A 464 23.67 9.57 6.95
N GLY A 465 24.05 8.88 5.88
CA GLY A 465 23.38 7.69 5.37
C GLY A 465 22.32 7.99 4.29
N PHE A 466 21.65 9.12 4.36
CA PHE A 466 20.58 9.49 3.45
C PHE A 466 20.74 10.90 2.91
N ILE A 467 20.25 11.11 1.69
CA ILE A 467 20.24 12.40 1.01
C ILE A 467 18.79 12.67 0.58
N ASN A 468 18.06 13.52 1.34
CA ASN A 468 16.67 13.87 1.03
C ASN A 468 16.50 14.36 -0.42
N GLU A 469 17.45 15.16 -0.91
CA GLU A 469 17.42 15.65 -2.29
C GLU A 469 17.58 14.51 -3.33
N ALA A 470 18.40 13.48 -3.05
CA ALA A 470 18.54 12.33 -3.93
C ALA A 470 17.23 11.51 -4.01
N PHE A 471 16.53 11.33 -2.88
CA PHE A 471 15.21 10.71 -2.85
C PHE A 471 14.20 11.53 -3.65
N LYS A 472 14.16 12.83 -3.44
CA LYS A 472 13.30 13.76 -4.17
C LYS A 472 13.52 13.66 -5.68
N GLN A 473 14.78 13.74 -6.14
CA GLN A 473 15.13 13.62 -7.56
C GLN A 473 14.79 12.25 -8.15
N SER A 474 14.96 11.17 -7.36
CA SER A 474 14.58 9.83 -7.76
C SER A 474 13.06 9.73 -7.95
N ILE A 475 12.27 10.18 -6.99
CA ILE A 475 10.81 10.19 -7.05
C ILE A 475 10.34 10.98 -8.29
N LEU A 476 10.86 12.18 -8.48
CA LEU A 476 10.52 13.04 -9.64
C LEU A 476 10.80 12.35 -10.98
N LYS A 477 11.99 11.74 -11.12
CA LYS A 477 12.38 11.05 -12.34
C LYS A 477 11.50 9.84 -12.60
N ASN A 478 11.19 9.04 -11.57
CA ASN A 478 10.38 7.83 -11.68
C ASN A 478 8.92 8.16 -12.04
N ILE A 479 8.35 9.22 -11.45
CA ILE A 479 7.00 9.71 -11.80
C ILE A 479 6.96 10.18 -13.26
N ARG A 480 7.93 11.00 -13.70
CA ARG A 480 7.97 11.53 -15.07
C ARG A 480 8.12 10.46 -16.12
N THR A 481 8.97 9.46 -15.85
CA THR A 481 9.24 8.38 -16.82
C THR A 481 8.22 7.27 -16.75
N LYS A 482 7.34 7.27 -15.71
CA LYS A 482 6.44 6.15 -15.38
C LYS A 482 7.16 4.80 -15.26
N LYS A 483 8.47 4.84 -15.02
CA LYS A 483 9.36 3.70 -14.89
C LYS A 483 10.31 3.97 -13.72
N PHE A 484 10.82 2.91 -13.12
CA PHE A 484 11.90 3.05 -12.16
C PHE A 484 13.22 3.36 -12.92
N ALA A 485 13.49 4.64 -13.10
CA ALA A 485 14.62 5.14 -13.92
C ALA A 485 15.82 5.62 -13.08
N ARG A 486 15.65 5.78 -11.75
CA ARG A 486 16.72 6.23 -10.85
C ARG A 486 16.52 5.70 -9.44
N GLY A 487 17.58 5.11 -8.86
CA GLY A 487 17.68 4.82 -7.43
C GLY A 487 18.15 6.03 -6.62
N ALA A 488 17.96 5.97 -5.31
CA ALA A 488 18.46 6.95 -4.35
C ALA A 488 19.31 6.27 -3.25
N SER A 489 19.91 5.12 -3.56
CA SER A 489 20.73 4.39 -2.60
C SER A 489 22.12 5.01 -2.51
N THR A 490 22.59 5.26 -1.28
CA THR A 490 23.94 5.73 -0.98
C THR A 490 24.90 4.55 -0.85
N ILE A 491 26.21 4.82 -0.82
CA ILE A 491 27.23 3.78 -0.54
C ILE A 491 26.96 3.09 0.80
N SER A 492 26.58 3.85 1.84
CA SER A 492 26.21 3.28 3.15
C SER A 492 25.03 2.32 3.07
N MET A 493 24.01 2.64 2.25
CA MET A 493 22.87 1.75 2.01
C MET A 493 23.29 0.49 1.26
N GLN A 494 24.15 0.62 0.24
CA GLN A 494 24.70 -0.52 -0.49
C GLN A 494 25.55 -1.43 0.41
N LEU A 495 26.38 -0.83 1.27
CA LEU A 495 27.21 -1.54 2.24
C LEU A 495 26.35 -2.36 3.23
N VAL A 496 25.38 -1.73 3.87
CA VAL A 496 24.48 -2.41 4.83
C VAL A 496 23.71 -3.52 4.14
N LYS A 497 23.16 -3.25 2.95
CA LYS A 497 22.46 -4.27 2.14
C LYS A 497 23.35 -5.47 1.86
N ASN A 498 24.59 -5.27 1.43
CA ASN A 498 25.48 -6.35 1.04
C ASN A 498 25.96 -7.17 2.24
N VAL A 499 26.26 -6.54 3.38
CA VAL A 499 26.89 -7.20 4.53
C VAL A 499 25.89 -7.83 5.50
N PHE A 500 24.71 -7.21 5.70
CA PHE A 500 23.77 -7.58 6.76
C PHE A 500 22.43 -8.09 6.25
N LEU A 501 22.07 -7.84 4.98
CA LEU A 501 20.75 -8.13 4.45
C LEU A 501 20.81 -9.12 3.27
N THR A 502 19.67 -9.64 2.90
CA THR A 502 19.52 -10.44 1.68
C THR A 502 19.34 -9.56 0.45
N ARG A 503 19.45 -10.14 -0.76
CA ARG A 503 19.16 -9.42 -2.02
C ARG A 503 17.69 -9.46 -2.42
N GLU A 504 16.81 -9.93 -1.54
CA GLU A 504 15.38 -9.99 -1.81
C GLU A 504 14.76 -8.59 -1.96
N LYS A 505 13.77 -8.50 -2.85
CA LYS A 505 13.07 -7.25 -3.12
C LYS A 505 11.80 -7.16 -2.28
N THR A 506 11.94 -7.05 -0.96
CA THR A 506 10.82 -6.94 -0.01
C THR A 506 10.79 -5.60 0.70
N LEU A 507 9.61 -5.20 1.15
CA LEU A 507 9.43 -4.00 1.98
C LEU A 507 10.22 -4.12 3.29
N SER A 508 10.15 -5.30 3.93
CA SER A 508 10.89 -5.64 5.15
C SER A 508 12.37 -5.32 5.00
N ARG A 509 13.02 -5.89 3.99
CA ARG A 509 14.44 -5.65 3.73
C ARG A 509 14.76 -4.16 3.56
N LYS A 510 13.91 -3.41 2.85
CA LYS A 510 14.15 -1.98 2.62
C LYS A 510 13.98 -1.15 3.89
N LEU A 511 13.04 -1.50 4.74
CA LEU A 511 12.85 -0.86 6.05
C LEU A 511 14.02 -1.18 6.99
N GLU A 512 14.48 -2.43 7.04
CA GLU A 512 15.67 -2.80 7.82
C GLU A 512 16.92 -2.07 7.31
N GLU A 513 17.12 -1.98 5.99
CA GLU A 513 18.22 -1.23 5.38
C GLU A 513 18.23 0.23 5.86
N ILE A 514 17.08 0.91 5.81
CA ILE A 514 16.94 2.29 6.24
C ILE A 514 17.33 2.46 7.72
N LEU A 515 16.77 1.62 8.60
CA LEU A 515 17.02 1.74 10.03
C LEU A 515 18.46 1.37 10.40
N LEU A 516 19.04 0.32 9.81
CA LEU A 516 20.43 -0.07 10.06
C LEU A 516 21.43 0.99 9.57
N VAL A 517 21.19 1.57 8.38
CA VAL A 517 22.00 2.69 7.87
C VAL A 517 21.91 3.89 8.80
N TYR A 518 20.69 4.18 9.28
CA TYR A 518 20.52 5.26 10.26
C TYR A 518 21.37 5.03 11.52
N ILE A 519 21.34 3.82 12.07
CA ILE A 519 22.14 3.46 13.25
C ILE A 519 23.65 3.55 12.94
N LEU A 520 24.10 2.97 11.82
CA LEU A 520 25.49 2.95 11.40
C LEU A 520 26.10 4.37 11.36
N GLU A 521 25.41 5.26 10.68
CA GLU A 521 25.90 6.61 10.39
C GLU A 521 25.70 7.59 11.54
N ASN A 522 24.52 7.58 12.14
CA ASN A 522 24.18 8.58 13.16
C ASN A 522 24.79 8.30 14.54
N ASN A 523 25.16 7.04 14.82
CA ASN A 523 25.92 6.68 16.00
C ASN A 523 27.43 6.61 15.72
N ARG A 524 27.87 6.90 14.49
CA ARG A 524 29.29 6.84 14.07
C ARG A 524 29.92 5.51 14.44
N VAL A 525 29.22 4.40 14.16
CA VAL A 525 29.68 3.05 14.53
C VAL A 525 30.95 2.69 13.81
N VAL A 526 31.12 3.19 12.57
CA VAL A 526 32.28 2.97 11.68
C VAL A 526 32.63 4.29 11.02
N SER A 527 33.91 4.58 10.78
CA SER A 527 34.34 5.77 10.05
C SER A 527 33.93 5.69 8.56
N LYS A 528 33.80 6.84 7.90
CA LYS A 528 33.49 6.91 6.48
C LYS A 528 34.56 6.26 5.61
N GLU A 529 35.81 6.46 5.98
CA GLU A 529 36.96 5.87 5.31
C GLU A 529 36.90 4.34 5.38
N ARG A 530 36.66 3.78 6.58
CA ARG A 530 36.54 2.32 6.75
C ARG A 530 35.30 1.77 6.02
N MET A 531 34.17 2.48 6.01
CA MET A 531 33.01 2.08 5.24
C MET A 531 33.34 2.00 3.72
N LEU A 532 34.05 3.00 3.21
CA LEU A 532 34.47 3.03 1.81
C LEU A 532 35.48 1.91 1.48
N GLU A 533 36.44 1.67 2.37
CA GLU A 533 37.41 0.57 2.25
C GLU A 533 36.71 -0.79 2.18
N VAL A 534 35.81 -1.06 3.13
CA VAL A 534 35.03 -2.30 3.13
C VAL A 534 34.19 -2.41 1.85
N TYR A 535 33.56 -1.31 1.42
CA TYR A 535 32.77 -1.27 0.20
C TYR A 535 33.58 -1.72 -1.02
N PHE A 536 34.78 -1.17 -1.24
CA PHE A 536 35.67 -1.55 -2.35
C PHE A 536 36.07 -3.03 -2.30
N ASN A 537 36.20 -3.60 -1.11
CA ASN A 537 36.67 -4.97 -0.91
C ASN A 537 35.56 -6.03 -0.94
N ILE A 538 34.27 -5.66 -0.98
CA ILE A 538 33.17 -6.63 -0.95
C ILE A 538 32.24 -6.57 -2.15
N ILE A 539 32.17 -5.45 -2.88
CA ILE A 539 31.24 -5.37 -4.01
C ILE A 539 31.67 -6.30 -5.15
N GLU A 540 30.68 -6.73 -5.89
CA GLU A 540 30.86 -7.53 -7.09
C GLU A 540 31.25 -6.62 -8.25
N TRP A 541 32.39 -6.91 -8.87
CA TRP A 541 32.93 -6.17 -10.02
C TRP A 541 32.79 -6.92 -11.34
N GLY A 542 32.45 -8.21 -11.31
CA GLY A 542 32.27 -9.08 -12.46
C GLY A 542 31.64 -10.39 -12.06
N PRO A 543 31.40 -11.32 -13.01
CA PRO A 543 30.90 -12.65 -12.68
C PRO A 543 31.85 -13.38 -11.71
N ASP A 544 31.41 -13.54 -10.45
CA ASP A 544 32.18 -14.14 -9.35
C ASP A 544 33.51 -13.42 -9.01
N VAL A 545 33.63 -12.13 -9.34
CA VAL A 545 34.76 -11.26 -9.03
C VAL A 545 34.37 -10.30 -7.92
N TYR A 546 34.96 -10.41 -6.75
CA TYR A 546 34.63 -9.63 -5.56
C TYR A 546 35.86 -8.92 -5.00
N GLY A 547 35.71 -7.66 -4.69
CA GLY A 547 36.77 -6.81 -4.18
C GLY A 547 37.65 -6.25 -5.30
N ILE A 548 38.25 -5.08 -4.99
CA ILE A 548 38.99 -4.32 -5.98
C ILE A 548 40.34 -4.95 -6.33
N GLY A 549 40.97 -5.67 -5.40
CA GLY A 549 42.23 -6.37 -5.66
C GLY A 549 42.07 -7.46 -6.74
N GLU A 550 41.02 -8.28 -6.59
CA GLU A 550 40.71 -9.29 -7.61
C GLU A 550 40.25 -8.63 -8.93
N ALA A 551 39.41 -7.57 -8.84
CA ALA A 551 38.90 -6.89 -10.02
C ALA A 551 40.01 -6.24 -10.87
N SER A 552 40.97 -5.57 -10.26
CA SER A 552 42.06 -4.91 -10.99
C SER A 552 42.93 -5.93 -11.75
N ARG A 553 43.19 -7.11 -11.18
CA ARG A 553 43.86 -8.20 -11.87
C ARG A 553 42.99 -8.82 -12.97
N PHE A 554 41.71 -9.07 -12.66
CA PHE A 554 40.79 -9.67 -13.62
C PHE A 554 40.59 -8.82 -14.89
N TYR A 555 40.52 -7.50 -14.75
CA TYR A 555 40.33 -6.60 -15.89
C TYR A 555 41.63 -6.14 -16.54
N PHE A 556 42.67 -5.83 -15.74
CA PHE A 556 43.83 -5.06 -16.22
C PHE A 556 45.17 -5.68 -15.90
N GLN A 557 45.25 -6.80 -15.15
CA GLN A 557 46.53 -7.43 -14.69
C GLN A 557 47.38 -6.44 -13.86
N LYS A 558 46.74 -5.53 -13.11
CA LYS A 558 47.37 -4.48 -12.30
C LYS A 558 46.98 -4.59 -10.84
N THR A 559 47.73 -3.95 -9.96
CA THR A 559 47.31 -3.68 -8.60
C THR A 559 46.30 -2.53 -8.59
N PRO A 560 45.45 -2.39 -7.55
CA PRO A 560 44.50 -1.28 -7.43
C PRO A 560 45.11 0.13 -7.43
N ALA A 561 46.39 0.24 -6.99
CA ALA A 561 47.14 1.51 -6.99
C ALA A 561 47.55 1.96 -8.39
N GLU A 562 47.81 1.00 -9.29
CA GLU A 562 48.28 1.26 -10.66
C GLU A 562 47.20 1.58 -11.68
N LEU A 563 45.94 1.54 -11.25
CA LEU A 563 44.82 1.81 -12.15
C LEU A 563 44.82 3.29 -12.60
N ASP A 564 44.80 3.50 -13.93
CA ASP A 564 44.72 4.84 -14.51
C ASP A 564 43.26 5.37 -14.52
N LEU A 565 43.08 6.64 -14.90
CA LEU A 565 41.79 7.30 -14.89
C LEU A 565 40.75 6.59 -15.78
N ASN A 566 41.11 6.11 -16.98
CA ASN A 566 40.19 5.43 -17.90
C ASN A 566 39.74 4.08 -17.37
N GLU A 567 40.65 3.32 -16.76
CA GLU A 567 40.37 2.04 -16.08
C GLU A 567 39.45 2.27 -14.88
N CYS A 568 39.72 3.31 -14.09
CA CYS A 568 38.88 3.70 -12.92
C CYS A 568 37.47 4.15 -13.33
N LEU A 569 37.34 4.93 -14.38
CA LEU A 569 36.04 5.35 -14.95
C LEU A 569 35.22 4.14 -15.43
N TYR A 570 35.89 3.21 -16.09
CA TYR A 570 35.25 1.97 -16.54
C TYR A 570 34.76 1.15 -15.36
N LEU A 571 35.61 0.88 -14.36
CA LEU A 571 35.21 0.12 -13.17
C LEU A 571 34.05 0.78 -12.44
N ALA A 572 34.10 2.08 -12.19
CA ALA A 572 33.01 2.80 -11.52
C ALA A 572 31.68 2.66 -12.29
N ARG A 573 31.73 2.66 -13.63
CA ARG A 573 30.55 2.59 -14.48
C ARG A 573 29.90 1.21 -14.53
N ILE A 574 30.64 0.14 -14.31
CA ILE A 574 30.09 -1.24 -14.33
C ILE A 574 29.44 -1.64 -12.99
N ILE A 575 29.64 -0.91 -11.90
CA ILE A 575 29.09 -1.24 -10.56
C ILE A 575 27.58 -1.57 -10.58
N PRO A 576 26.71 -0.85 -11.31
CA PRO A 576 25.29 -1.17 -11.33
C PRO A 576 24.94 -2.52 -11.98
N SER A 577 25.78 -3.03 -12.87
CA SER A 577 25.56 -4.28 -13.61
C SER A 577 26.87 -5.01 -13.92
N PRO A 578 27.66 -5.41 -12.91
CA PRO A 578 29.01 -5.91 -13.12
C PRO A 578 29.06 -7.23 -13.92
N ARG A 579 28.04 -8.08 -13.79
CA ARG A 579 27.94 -9.35 -14.55
C ARG A 579 27.66 -9.16 -16.05
N LYS A 580 27.34 -7.93 -16.47
CA LYS A 580 27.02 -7.59 -17.86
C LYS A 580 28.09 -6.71 -18.51
N PHE A 581 29.26 -6.64 -17.95
CA PHE A 581 30.36 -5.79 -18.42
C PHE A 581 30.72 -6.02 -19.89
N MET A 582 30.70 -7.30 -20.36
CA MET A 582 31.06 -7.68 -21.71
C MET A 582 30.19 -7.03 -22.80
N TYR A 583 28.95 -6.71 -22.51
CA TYR A 583 28.03 -6.07 -23.46
C TYR A 583 28.39 -4.63 -23.81
N GLN A 584 29.34 -4.03 -23.09
CA GLN A 584 29.83 -2.69 -23.35
C GLN A 584 30.88 -2.63 -24.47
N PHE A 585 31.34 -3.80 -24.94
CA PHE A 585 32.36 -3.93 -25.98
C PHE A 585 31.73 -4.35 -27.31
N ASN A 586 32.35 -3.89 -28.42
CA ASN A 586 32.08 -4.38 -29.76
C ASN A 586 32.88 -5.63 -30.07
N ASP A 587 32.70 -6.18 -31.26
CA ASP A 587 33.37 -7.40 -31.72
C ASP A 587 34.90 -7.25 -31.97
N GLU A 588 35.39 -6.01 -31.92
CA GLU A 588 36.81 -5.66 -32.02
C GLU A 588 37.45 -5.51 -30.63
N GLY A 589 36.66 -5.59 -29.56
CA GLY A 589 37.12 -5.40 -28.18
C GLY A 589 37.21 -3.93 -27.74
N ASN A 590 36.69 -2.98 -28.54
CA ASN A 590 36.61 -1.57 -28.19
C ASN A 590 35.29 -1.28 -27.47
N LEU A 591 35.28 -0.21 -26.66
CA LEU A 591 34.05 0.25 -26.07
C LEU A 591 33.04 0.70 -27.15
N LYS A 592 31.80 0.28 -27.03
CA LYS A 592 30.71 0.76 -27.87
C LYS A 592 30.50 2.27 -27.68
N ASP A 593 30.01 2.97 -28.69
CA ASP A 593 29.86 4.42 -28.72
C ASP A 593 29.10 4.97 -27.50
N TYR A 594 28.02 4.32 -27.09
CA TYR A 594 27.28 4.76 -25.91
C TYR A 594 28.13 4.71 -24.63
N ALA A 595 28.96 3.69 -24.50
CA ALA A 595 29.82 3.47 -23.35
C ALA A 595 30.98 4.49 -23.34
N ALA A 596 31.58 4.75 -24.51
CA ALA A 596 32.59 5.80 -24.69
C ALA A 596 32.03 7.21 -24.39
N LYS A 597 30.82 7.51 -24.88
CA LYS A 597 30.12 8.77 -24.58
C LYS A 597 29.83 8.95 -23.08
N GLN A 598 29.44 7.88 -22.38
CA GLN A 598 29.25 7.93 -20.94
C GLN A 598 30.57 8.18 -20.20
N GLN A 599 31.66 7.55 -20.61
CA GLN A 599 32.98 7.76 -20.03
C GLN A 599 33.43 9.22 -20.20
N LEU A 600 33.29 9.78 -21.40
CA LEU A 600 33.59 11.17 -21.67
C LEU A 600 32.72 12.14 -20.84
N TYR A 601 31.42 11.82 -20.70
CA TYR A 601 30.52 12.61 -19.86
C TYR A 601 30.99 12.64 -18.40
N LEU A 602 31.39 11.48 -17.84
CA LEU A 602 31.88 11.39 -16.46
C LEU A 602 33.20 12.16 -16.30
N THR A 603 34.14 12.04 -17.24
CA THR A 603 35.39 12.81 -17.22
C THR A 603 35.10 14.32 -17.20
N ASN A 604 34.20 14.79 -18.08
CA ASN A 604 33.81 16.19 -18.11
C ASN A 604 33.09 16.65 -16.83
N LEU A 605 32.31 15.76 -16.21
CA LEU A 605 31.65 16.06 -14.93
C LEU A 605 32.69 16.18 -13.80
N MET A 606 33.66 15.29 -13.74
CA MET A 606 34.74 15.33 -12.75
C MET A 606 35.61 16.56 -12.91
N ASN A 607 35.95 16.94 -14.15
CA ASN A 607 36.68 18.19 -14.44
C ASN A 607 35.90 19.44 -13.97
N ARG A 608 34.61 19.51 -14.26
CA ARG A 608 33.75 20.62 -13.80
C ARG A 608 33.67 20.72 -12.27
N ARG A 609 33.87 19.62 -11.58
CA ARG A 609 33.87 19.57 -10.11
C ARG A 609 35.26 19.78 -9.49
N GLY A 610 36.27 20.03 -10.30
CA GLY A 610 37.65 20.21 -9.84
C GLY A 610 38.28 18.96 -9.23
N LEU A 611 37.78 17.77 -9.62
CA LEU A 611 38.28 16.50 -9.10
C LEU A 611 39.51 15.95 -9.86
N LEU A 612 39.76 16.49 -11.06
CA LEU A 612 40.86 16.12 -11.95
C LEU A 612 41.83 17.31 -12.10
N ALA A 613 43.12 17.01 -12.24
CA ALA A 613 44.12 17.98 -12.53
C ALA A 613 44.18 18.31 -14.05
N PRO A 614 44.75 19.46 -14.47
CA PRO A 614 44.89 19.79 -15.90
C PRO A 614 45.63 18.71 -16.70
N GLU A 615 46.63 18.07 -16.08
CA GLU A 615 47.45 17.00 -16.68
C GLU A 615 46.63 15.76 -17.00
N ASP A 616 45.51 15.54 -16.31
CA ASP A 616 44.60 14.41 -16.54
C ASP A 616 43.90 14.49 -17.90
N SER A 617 44.00 15.62 -18.59
CA SER A 617 43.46 15.80 -19.95
C SER A 617 44.03 14.81 -20.99
N ILE A 618 45.23 14.27 -20.74
CA ILE A 618 45.85 13.24 -21.59
C ILE A 618 45.01 11.97 -21.66
N TYR A 619 44.27 11.64 -20.61
CA TYR A 619 43.44 10.45 -20.59
C TYR A 619 42.22 10.50 -21.53
N LYS A 620 41.85 11.68 -22.06
CA LYS A 620 40.78 11.81 -23.04
C LYS A 620 41.10 11.13 -24.38
N SER A 621 42.36 11.09 -24.75
CA SER A 621 42.84 10.48 -25.99
C SER A 621 43.54 9.15 -25.80
N LYS A 622 43.75 8.68 -24.54
CA LYS A 622 44.42 7.42 -24.25
C LYS A 622 43.51 6.25 -24.61
N PRO A 623 43.96 5.27 -25.40
CA PRO A 623 43.21 4.06 -25.68
C PRO A 623 42.92 3.27 -24.39
N PHE A 624 41.73 2.68 -24.32
CA PHE A 624 41.31 1.85 -23.21
C PHE A 624 41.14 0.39 -23.66
N PHE A 625 41.81 -0.54 -23.01
CA PHE A 625 41.77 -1.95 -23.37
C PHE A 625 41.66 -2.84 -22.11
N ILE A 626 40.86 -3.91 -22.22
CA ILE A 626 40.86 -5.00 -21.24
C ILE A 626 42.07 -5.90 -21.55
N THR A 627 42.98 -6.04 -20.60
CA THR A 627 44.21 -6.80 -20.72
C THR A 627 44.19 -8.09 -19.90
N GLY A 628 43.36 -8.20 -18.88
CA GLY A 628 43.24 -9.32 -18.00
C GLY A 628 42.27 -10.42 -18.50
N GLN A 629 41.99 -11.38 -17.61
CA GLN A 629 41.10 -12.51 -17.88
C GLN A 629 39.71 -12.11 -18.38
N ALA A 630 39.22 -10.93 -18.01
CA ALA A 630 37.97 -10.39 -18.47
C ALA A 630 37.85 -10.34 -20.01
N LYS A 631 38.96 -10.26 -20.73
CA LYS A 631 39.00 -10.28 -22.18
C LYS A 631 38.35 -11.51 -22.79
N SER A 632 38.48 -12.68 -22.15
CA SER A 632 37.91 -13.94 -22.62
C SER A 632 36.37 -13.97 -22.62
N PHE A 633 35.74 -13.07 -21.87
CA PHE A 633 34.27 -12.91 -21.82
C PHE A 633 33.71 -12.00 -22.94
N ILE A 634 34.60 -11.28 -23.65
CA ILE A 634 34.25 -10.40 -24.75
C ILE A 634 34.19 -11.25 -26.02
N LYS A 635 33.04 -11.28 -26.70
CA LYS A 635 32.90 -11.96 -27.98
C LYS A 635 33.67 -11.15 -29.05
N LEU A 636 34.90 -11.57 -29.36
CA LEU A 636 35.67 -11.00 -30.44
C LEU A 636 35.22 -11.65 -31.76
N ARG A 637 35.25 -10.90 -32.85
CA ARG A 637 35.00 -11.41 -34.20
C ARG A 637 36.09 -12.38 -34.55
N VAL A 638 35.75 -13.67 -34.65
CA VAL A 638 36.64 -14.66 -35.25
C VAL A 638 36.62 -14.39 -36.77
N PRO A 639 37.77 -14.21 -37.42
CA PRO A 639 37.78 -14.10 -38.88
C PRO A 639 37.18 -15.38 -39.48
N ASP A 640 36.14 -15.19 -40.25
CA ASP A 640 35.30 -16.07 -40.99
C ASP A 640 35.62 -17.55 -41.04
N SER A 641 34.85 -18.39 -40.33
CA SER A 641 34.28 -19.63 -40.84
C SER A 641 33.05 -19.97 -40.00
N THR A 642 31.87 -19.88 -40.60
CA THR A 642 30.54 -20.21 -40.07
C THR A 642 29.77 -19.07 -39.37
N GLN A 643 28.95 -18.41 -40.15
CA GLN A 643 27.79 -17.62 -39.68
C GLN A 643 26.82 -18.54 -38.98
N ILE A 644 26.56 -18.29 -37.71
CA ILE A 644 25.28 -18.63 -37.04
C ILE A 644 24.70 -17.32 -36.52
N THR A 645 23.68 -16.87 -37.20
CA THR A 645 22.79 -15.76 -36.81
C THR A 645 22.10 -16.09 -35.49
N VAL A 646 22.38 -15.34 -34.46
CA VAL A 646 21.47 -15.19 -33.31
C VAL A 646 21.05 -13.74 -33.28
N ASP A 647 19.94 -13.52 -33.98
CA ASP A 647 19.20 -12.25 -33.97
C ASP A 647 18.34 -12.13 -32.73
N SER A 648 18.16 -10.88 -32.29
CA SER A 648 17.10 -10.38 -31.38
C SER A 648 17.10 -10.86 -29.92
N LEU A 649 17.92 -10.20 -29.09
CA LEU A 649 17.63 -10.01 -27.64
C LEU A 649 18.34 -8.76 -27.06
N ALA A 650 18.33 -7.65 -27.79
CA ALA A 650 18.99 -6.40 -27.38
C ALA A 650 18.05 -5.19 -27.31
N THR A 651 16.80 -5.41 -26.91
CA THR A 651 15.91 -4.30 -26.55
C THR A 651 15.00 -4.79 -25.45
N ASP A 652 15.39 -4.54 -24.23
CA ASP A 652 14.59 -4.37 -23.02
C ASP A 652 15.44 -4.68 -21.81
N LEU A 653 16.24 -3.70 -21.39
CA LEU A 653 16.78 -3.69 -20.05
C LEU A 653 15.85 -2.79 -19.20
N PRO A 654 14.88 -3.34 -18.47
CA PRO A 654 14.37 -2.67 -17.31
C PRO A 654 15.49 -2.74 -16.27
N PHE A 655 15.91 -1.59 -15.78
CA PHE A 655 16.55 -1.52 -14.48
C PHE A 655 15.51 -2.03 -13.46
N GLU A 656 15.53 -3.33 -13.20
CA GLU A 656 14.76 -3.93 -12.13
C GLU A 656 15.57 -3.88 -10.84
N PHE A 657 14.92 -3.38 -9.78
CA PHE A 657 15.36 -3.38 -8.38
C PHE A 657 15.37 -4.74 -7.78
#